data_d2cf88de2f046c8354da734a4cb60ea6
#
_entry.id   d2cf88de2f046c8354da734a4cb60ea6
#
_cell.length_a   1.000
_cell.length_b   1.000
_cell.length_c   1.000
_cell.angle_alpha   90.00
_cell.angle_beta   90.00
_cell.angle_gamma   90.00
#
_symmetry.space_group_name_H-M   'P 1'
#
loop_
_entity.id
_entity.type
_entity.pdbx_description
1 polymer ?
#
loop_
_entity_poly.entity_id
_entity_poly.type
_entity_poly.pdbx_seq_one_letter_code
_entity_poly.pdbx_strand_id
1 'polypeptide(L)'
;MRGKDARWLSFKAIALYLLKALLFAAGAAAAVTFFFSWIAILIGGFFFFGSRGAWRGGGYALALAAALASNGPLRGFDEITGIYPLFLAALVVAVTLGLYFLFLLLHLALGRVKAYRVFTAGLKEKLYRPCRPTLRRRLASILLFLIPVALWISVNVNPAVIFDNLPAVLWVQAPSTVAPGDEFEFQVQCWDRFERISALYGGKVSFSLESYRFPGGEPLYLVEATLPAEYSFTGSGRPSDAAYLLDNGKDNGRRAFRARIDTPGVHYIKVSDSETGRSYYSNPILVAAGTERIYWGDIHTHGIYSDGSGTPAHQFFYARHVAALDFYSLTEHGEIIQLGRNGLERYIEETNRAYRPGEFVTLLGMEYTNHNSGHYTCIFDGDRLPEDPPVYAPYIGLGAALPTPFELWELLDDFTASTGSRALALPHHTVVERFMQDWSYYNPRYVKIAEVTSTHGDNLYEPGHPLSYRGSTFPPPPGTRGCSITGALQMGLQLSLYASSVSHDGHPGHDLAHTGAWVGHQRPFTFWWTRFDKPFPGGLTAVYAAGLSRREIFSALENRRLYAVSDHGRPLIFFTINGTSVGGDSTLRVEGRETPRQIEVILAQDGALTAPVTEFRQPDWKATVEIHKNGTLLASLPVDKPLAAVRFTDTGPVTGTSYGRENCVYREGAYYINEYSDNPVDPAALHTGGKDFYIVRVVSENGRHSYIGPLWVEVAP
;
A
#
# COMPACT_ATOMS: atom_id res chain seq x y z
N MET A 1 41.74 39.49 41.93
CA MET A 1 40.65 39.01 41.01
C MET A 1 41.23 38.54 39.66
N ARG A 2 42.24 37.69 39.65
CA ARG A 2 42.91 37.23 38.38
C ARG A 2 42.78 35.76 38.08
N GLY A 3 41.99 34.99 38.82
CA GLY A 3 42.00 33.53 38.67
C GLY A 3 40.68 32.87 38.31
N LYS A 4 39.54 33.56 38.27
CA LYS A 4 38.23 32.94 38.00
C LYS A 4 37.68 33.20 36.58
N ASP A 5 38.21 34.21 35.87
CA ASP A 5 37.71 34.58 34.53
C ASP A 5 38.38 33.78 33.39
N ALA A 6 39.54 33.18 33.63
CA ALA A 6 40.24 32.35 32.63
C ALA A 6 39.63 30.95 32.45
N ARG A 7 38.73 30.49 33.33
CA ARG A 7 38.10 29.16 33.18
C ARG A 7 37.01 29.09 32.10
N TRP A 8 36.55 30.22 31.60
CA TRP A 8 35.57 30.24 30.51
C TRP A 8 36.16 29.89 29.13
N LEU A 9 37.45 30.02 28.95
CA LEU A 9 38.18 29.73 27.75
C LEU A 9 38.95 28.40 27.82
N SER A 10 38.67 27.55 28.81
CA SER A 10 39.29 26.24 28.83
C SER A 10 38.77 25.42 27.64
N PHE A 11 39.66 24.71 26.95
CA PHE A 11 39.35 23.84 25.82
C PHE A 11 38.13 22.89 26.11
N LYS A 12 38.04 22.38 27.36
CA LYS A 12 36.93 21.56 27.82
C LYS A 12 35.61 22.31 27.81
N ALA A 13 35.57 23.56 28.20
CA ALA A 13 34.34 24.37 28.23
C ALA A 13 33.87 24.69 26.81
N ILE A 14 34.80 24.99 25.89
CA ILE A 14 34.50 25.24 24.50
C ILE A 14 34.00 23.95 23.85
N ALA A 15 34.67 22.81 24.07
CA ALA A 15 34.27 21.51 23.54
C ALA A 15 32.87 21.08 24.01
N LEU A 16 32.59 21.25 25.30
CA LEU A 16 31.26 20.95 25.85
C LEU A 16 30.16 21.86 25.27
N TYR A 17 30.48 23.11 25.01
CA TYR A 17 29.52 24.05 24.43
C TYR A 17 29.27 23.75 22.96
N LEU A 18 30.29 23.40 22.21
CA LEU A 18 30.19 22.95 20.83
C LEU A 18 29.37 21.65 20.72
N LEU A 19 29.61 20.69 21.62
CA LEU A 19 28.83 19.46 21.68
C LEU A 19 27.34 19.74 21.95
N LYS A 20 27.05 20.65 22.88
CA LYS A 20 25.65 21.07 23.16
C LYS A 20 25.02 21.75 21.94
N ALA A 21 25.77 22.62 21.25
CA ALA A 21 25.28 23.29 20.04
C ALA A 21 25.00 22.28 18.92
N LEU A 22 25.89 21.30 18.73
CA LEU A 22 25.70 20.23 17.75
C LEU A 22 24.49 19.36 18.07
N LEU A 23 24.32 18.93 19.33
CA LEU A 23 23.16 18.17 19.76
C LEU A 23 21.85 18.95 19.56
N PHE A 24 21.85 20.24 19.89
CA PHE A 24 20.69 21.10 19.70
C PHE A 24 20.36 21.29 18.22
N ALA A 25 21.38 21.48 17.37
CA ALA A 25 21.23 21.61 15.94
C ALA A 25 20.71 20.30 15.32
N ALA A 26 21.22 19.15 15.77
CA ALA A 26 20.69 17.83 15.37
C ALA A 26 19.21 17.66 15.78
N GLY A 27 18.85 18.11 16.97
CA GLY A 27 17.44 18.13 17.41
C GLY A 27 16.57 19.06 16.57
N ALA A 28 17.08 20.26 16.22
CA ALA A 28 16.36 21.19 15.36
C ALA A 28 16.18 20.61 13.94
N ALA A 29 17.20 19.96 13.40
CA ALA A 29 17.10 19.23 12.14
C ALA A 29 16.07 18.12 12.21
N ALA A 30 16.12 17.30 13.27
CA ALA A 30 15.12 16.23 13.50
C ALA A 30 13.70 16.78 13.72
N ALA A 31 13.52 18.00 14.25
CA ALA A 31 12.20 18.60 14.39
C ALA A 31 11.59 19.01 13.03
N VAL A 32 12.43 19.40 12.10
CA VAL A 32 12.00 19.81 10.76
C VAL A 32 11.76 18.58 9.88
N THR A 33 12.54 17.50 10.12
CA THR A 33 12.32 16.24 9.42
C THR A 33 11.15 15.48 10.05
N PHE A 34 10.12 15.29 9.29
CA PHE A 34 8.90 14.59 9.68
C PHE A 34 9.14 13.23 10.37
N PHE A 35 10.17 12.50 9.93
CA PHE A 35 10.51 11.16 10.42
C PHE A 35 11.14 11.11 11.81
N PHE A 36 11.74 12.21 12.27
CA PHE A 36 12.56 12.20 13.48
C PHE A 36 12.10 13.19 14.56
N SER A 37 10.85 13.66 14.48
CA SER A 37 10.30 14.62 15.46
C SER A 37 10.38 14.11 16.92
N TRP A 38 10.26 12.81 17.16
CA TRP A 38 10.43 12.20 18.48
C TRP A 38 11.87 12.32 19.00
N ILE A 39 12.90 12.27 18.13
CA ILE A 39 14.31 12.52 18.51
C ILE A 39 14.45 13.95 18.98
N ALA A 40 13.82 14.90 18.29
CA ALA A 40 13.82 16.30 18.70
C ALA A 40 13.17 16.49 20.07
N ILE A 41 12.10 15.76 20.37
CA ILE A 41 11.46 15.80 21.72
C ILE A 41 12.39 15.23 22.77
N LEU A 42 13.09 14.12 22.51
CA LEU A 42 14.06 13.53 23.43
C LEU A 42 15.24 14.48 23.68
N ILE A 43 15.81 15.08 22.65
CA ILE A 43 16.88 16.07 22.75
C ILE A 43 16.38 17.30 23.50
N GLY A 44 15.17 17.78 23.17
CA GLY A 44 14.51 18.89 23.88
C GLY A 44 14.37 18.59 25.36
N GLY A 45 13.94 17.39 25.73
CA GLY A 45 13.85 16.92 27.12
C GLY A 45 15.21 16.88 27.82
N PHE A 46 16.24 16.36 27.15
CA PHE A 46 17.60 16.37 27.70
C PHE A 46 18.06 17.80 28.05
N PHE A 47 17.83 18.78 27.19
CA PHE A 47 18.18 20.18 27.47
C PHE A 47 17.26 20.81 28.50
N PHE A 48 15.96 20.53 28.49
CA PHE A 48 14.99 21.08 29.42
C PHE A 48 15.26 20.65 30.88
N PHE A 49 15.55 19.37 31.10
CA PHE A 49 15.80 18.82 32.42
C PHE A 49 17.27 18.92 32.86
N GLY A 50 18.20 18.76 31.90
CA GLY A 50 19.65 18.72 32.17
C GLY A 50 20.38 20.06 32.12
N SER A 51 19.72 21.13 31.65
CA SER A 51 20.36 22.43 31.46
C SER A 51 19.67 23.57 32.25
N ARG A 52 20.25 24.75 32.22
CA ARG A 52 19.73 25.97 32.86
C ARG A 52 19.71 27.13 31.88
N GLY A 53 18.95 28.19 32.20
CA GLY A 53 18.91 29.42 31.39
C GLY A 53 18.40 29.17 29.96
N ALA A 54 19.07 29.76 28.98
CA ALA A 54 18.68 29.71 27.56
C ALA A 54 18.57 28.27 27.00
N TRP A 55 19.47 27.37 27.39
CA TRP A 55 19.44 25.99 26.95
C TRP A 55 18.19 25.21 27.41
N ARG A 56 17.70 25.53 28.65
CA ARG A 56 16.46 24.97 29.15
C ARG A 56 15.25 25.46 28.36
N GLY A 57 15.18 26.78 28.12
CA GLY A 57 14.13 27.39 27.31
C GLY A 57 14.15 26.89 25.86
N GLY A 58 15.36 26.82 25.27
CA GLY A 58 15.58 26.27 23.94
C GLY A 58 15.16 24.80 23.81
N GLY A 59 15.47 23.98 24.83
CA GLY A 59 15.04 22.57 24.86
C GLY A 59 13.51 22.43 24.89
N TYR A 60 12.81 23.26 25.65
CA TYR A 60 11.34 23.27 25.65
C TYR A 60 10.78 23.72 24.27
N ALA A 61 11.33 24.82 23.74
CA ALA A 61 10.92 25.34 22.44
C ALA A 61 11.13 24.32 21.32
N LEU A 62 12.26 23.59 21.36
CA LEU A 62 12.56 22.53 20.42
C LEU A 62 11.52 21.39 20.48
N ALA A 63 11.21 20.90 21.70
CA ALA A 63 10.21 19.86 21.86
C ALA A 63 8.81 20.32 21.41
N LEU A 64 8.44 21.57 21.71
CA LEU A 64 7.17 22.14 21.29
C LEU A 64 7.12 22.34 19.77
N ALA A 65 8.19 22.83 19.15
CA ALA A 65 8.30 22.98 17.71
C ALA A 65 8.20 21.63 16.99
N ALA A 66 8.85 20.59 17.50
CA ALA A 66 8.73 19.24 16.95
C ALA A 66 7.30 18.70 17.05
N ALA A 67 6.64 18.92 18.18
CA ALA A 67 5.25 18.50 18.35
C ALA A 67 4.28 19.25 17.42
N LEU A 68 4.50 20.53 17.17
CA LEU A 68 3.70 21.34 16.25
C LEU A 68 4.01 21.04 14.78
N ALA A 69 5.28 20.81 14.44
CA ALA A 69 5.69 20.45 13.08
C ALA A 69 5.05 19.14 12.62
N SER A 70 4.90 18.18 13.54
CA SER A 70 4.21 16.92 13.22
C SER A 70 2.69 17.09 12.96
N ASN A 71 2.13 18.29 13.20
CA ASN A 71 0.71 18.61 13.04
C ASN A 71 0.28 19.14 11.66
N GLY A 72 1.19 19.24 10.71
CA GLY A 72 0.77 19.42 9.32
C GLY A 72 0.99 20.75 8.60
N PRO A 73 1.20 21.97 9.21
CA PRO A 73 1.41 23.16 8.40
C PRO A 73 2.72 23.18 7.62
N LEU A 74 3.70 22.36 8.02
CA LEU A 74 4.98 22.22 7.32
C LEU A 74 5.02 21.06 6.31
N ARG A 75 3.94 20.30 6.21
CA ARG A 75 3.78 19.20 5.24
C ARG A 75 3.90 19.66 3.79
N GLY A 76 3.37 20.84 3.49
CA GLY A 76 3.48 21.42 2.16
C GLY A 76 4.84 22.04 1.83
N PHE A 77 5.75 22.17 2.83
CA PHE A 77 7.04 22.84 2.58
C PHE A 77 8.01 21.93 1.81
N ASP A 78 7.98 20.63 2.05
CA ASP A 78 8.78 19.63 1.31
C ASP A 78 8.24 19.46 -0.12
N GLU A 79 6.93 19.53 -0.29
CA GLU A 79 6.26 19.45 -1.60
C GLU A 79 6.49 20.72 -2.44
N ILE A 80 6.53 21.90 -1.80
CA ILE A 80 6.69 23.19 -2.50
C ILE A 80 8.17 23.45 -2.89
N THR A 81 9.12 23.00 -2.07
CA THR A 81 10.53 23.40 -2.23
C THR A 81 11.39 22.35 -2.91
N GLY A 82 10.98 21.10 -2.99
CA GLY A 82 11.82 20.00 -3.49
C GLY A 82 13.16 19.83 -2.73
N ILE A 83 13.30 20.49 -1.56
CA ILE A 83 14.51 20.46 -0.75
C ILE A 83 14.47 19.21 0.11
N TYR A 84 15.39 18.29 -0.14
CA TYR A 84 15.54 17.08 0.66
C TYR A 84 15.70 17.41 2.15
N PRO A 85 15.04 16.65 3.05
CA PRO A 85 15.11 16.83 4.50
C PRO A 85 16.56 16.93 5.03
N LEU A 86 17.50 16.19 4.44
CA LEU A 86 18.92 16.24 4.78
C LEU A 86 19.58 17.57 4.45
N PHE A 87 19.21 18.21 3.32
CA PHE A 87 19.74 19.52 2.97
C PHE A 87 19.23 20.59 3.93
N LEU A 88 17.94 20.55 4.27
CA LEU A 88 17.34 21.45 5.25
C LEU A 88 17.94 21.22 6.65
N ALA A 89 18.17 19.96 7.03
CA ALA A 89 18.86 19.60 8.26
C ALA A 89 20.29 20.17 8.29
N ALA A 90 21.07 20.02 7.21
CA ALA A 90 22.40 20.57 7.10
C ALA A 90 22.40 22.11 7.15
N LEU A 91 21.43 22.75 6.48
CA LEU A 91 21.26 24.21 6.52
C LEU A 91 20.96 24.71 7.94
N VAL A 92 20.02 24.07 8.66
CA VAL A 92 19.70 24.42 10.06
C VAL A 92 20.92 24.25 10.96
N VAL A 93 21.69 23.17 10.79
CA VAL A 93 22.96 22.98 11.52
C VAL A 93 23.96 24.08 11.20
N ALA A 94 24.17 24.40 9.93
CA ALA A 94 25.11 25.42 9.48
C ALA A 94 24.73 26.83 10.00
N VAL A 95 23.45 27.20 9.90
CA VAL A 95 22.93 28.49 10.41
C VAL A 95 23.08 28.55 11.93
N THR A 96 22.72 27.50 12.67
CA THR A 96 22.84 27.46 14.13
C THR A 96 24.29 27.60 14.59
N LEU A 97 25.22 26.89 13.93
CA LEU A 97 26.64 27.01 14.22
C LEU A 97 27.19 28.41 13.84
N GLY A 98 26.75 28.93 12.69
CA GLY A 98 27.15 30.28 12.22
C GLY A 98 26.71 31.37 13.21
N LEU A 99 25.45 31.35 13.64
CA LEU A 99 24.93 32.27 14.65
C LEU A 99 25.66 32.11 16.00
N TYR A 100 25.99 30.89 16.38
CA TYR A 100 26.74 30.62 17.59
C TYR A 100 28.18 31.22 17.50
N PHE A 101 28.91 30.99 16.40
CA PHE A 101 30.21 31.57 16.20
C PHE A 101 30.17 33.09 16.17
N LEU A 102 29.18 33.68 15.50
CA LEU A 102 28.97 35.14 15.52
C LEU A 102 28.76 35.66 16.92
N PHE A 103 27.88 34.99 17.71
CA PHE A 103 27.67 35.36 19.11
C PHE A 103 28.93 35.25 19.98
N LEU A 104 29.74 34.17 19.74
CA LEU A 104 31.02 34.00 20.45
C LEU A 104 32.01 35.12 20.10
N LEU A 105 32.13 35.46 18.83
CA LEU A 105 33.00 36.55 18.35
C LEU A 105 32.57 37.90 18.93
N LEU A 106 31.25 38.19 18.92
CA LEU A 106 30.70 39.39 19.53
C LEU A 106 30.95 39.41 21.04
N HIS A 107 30.81 38.29 21.72
CA HIS A 107 31.05 38.19 23.17
C HIS A 107 32.53 38.40 23.48
N LEU A 108 33.45 37.89 22.67
CA LEU A 108 34.88 38.11 22.78
C LEU A 108 35.27 39.59 22.51
N ALA A 109 34.70 40.18 21.46
CA ALA A 109 34.93 41.57 21.09
C ALA A 109 34.39 42.55 22.18
N LEU A 110 33.12 42.35 22.57
CA LEU A 110 32.47 43.21 23.58
C LEU A 110 32.93 42.93 25.02
N GLY A 111 33.56 41.79 25.26
CA GLY A 111 34.09 41.40 26.58
C GLY A 111 35.17 42.38 27.13
N ARG A 112 35.76 43.22 26.28
CA ARG A 112 36.65 44.32 26.69
C ARG A 112 35.92 45.55 27.15
N VAL A 113 34.61 45.70 26.85
CA VAL A 113 33.81 46.86 27.21
C VAL A 113 33.26 46.69 28.65
N LYS A 114 33.56 47.66 29.54
CA LYS A 114 33.16 47.61 30.96
C LYS A 114 31.64 47.48 31.15
N ALA A 115 30.84 48.22 30.38
CA ALA A 115 29.39 48.19 30.43
C ALA A 115 28.82 46.80 30.06
N TYR A 116 29.38 46.15 29.03
CA TYR A 116 28.97 44.81 28.62
C TYR A 116 29.31 43.74 29.66
N ARG A 117 30.47 43.85 30.31
CA ARG A 117 30.87 42.97 31.43
C ARG A 117 29.97 43.09 32.63
N VAL A 118 29.55 44.32 32.99
CA VAL A 118 28.61 44.58 34.09
C VAL A 118 27.21 44.01 33.75
N PHE A 119 26.73 44.24 32.50
CA PHE A 119 25.46 43.72 32.04
C PHE A 119 25.43 42.20 32.05
N THR A 120 26.46 41.55 31.47
CA THR A 120 26.53 40.07 31.41
C THR A 120 26.73 39.44 32.79
N ALA A 121 27.43 40.10 33.71
CA ALA A 121 27.54 39.66 35.11
C ALA A 121 26.21 39.75 35.85
N GLY A 122 25.45 40.84 35.69
CA GLY A 122 24.10 40.99 36.25
C GLY A 122 23.09 40.03 35.69
N LEU A 123 23.16 39.75 34.38
CA LEU A 123 22.33 38.76 33.74
C LEU A 123 22.64 37.35 34.25
N LYS A 124 23.94 37.05 34.44
CA LYS A 124 24.43 35.78 34.96
C LYS A 124 23.97 35.53 36.39
N GLU A 125 24.02 36.58 37.25
CA GLU A 125 23.54 36.51 38.62
C GLU A 125 22.03 36.26 38.69
N LYS A 126 21.22 36.89 37.84
CA LYS A 126 19.78 36.69 37.76
C LYS A 126 19.40 35.31 37.22
N LEU A 127 20.12 34.79 36.18
CA LEU A 127 19.80 33.53 35.52
C LEU A 127 20.37 32.31 36.25
N TYR A 128 21.44 32.45 37.03
CA TYR A 128 22.19 31.35 37.64
C TYR A 128 22.13 31.29 39.17
N ARG A 129 21.18 31.98 39.84
CA ARG A 129 21.01 31.76 41.29
C ARG A 129 20.83 30.26 41.55
N PRO A 130 21.66 29.67 42.45
CA PRO A 130 21.56 28.24 42.77
C PRO A 130 20.32 28.00 43.63
N CYS A 131 19.19 27.80 43.00
CA CYS A 131 18.00 27.27 43.64
C CYS A 131 17.99 25.77 43.52
N ARG A 132 18.15 25.03 44.62
CA ARG A 132 17.79 23.62 44.66
C ARG A 132 16.29 23.54 44.33
N PRO A 133 15.89 22.83 43.21
CA PRO A 133 14.47 22.80 42.84
C PRO A 133 13.68 22.09 43.94
N THR A 134 12.73 22.77 44.55
CA THR A 134 11.76 22.14 45.45
C THR A 134 10.97 21.07 44.67
N LEU A 135 10.41 20.07 45.37
CA LEU A 135 9.58 19.05 44.79
C LEU A 135 8.49 19.64 43.88
N ARG A 136 7.83 20.72 44.35
CA ARG A 136 6.83 21.47 43.57
C ARG A 136 7.36 21.98 42.22
N ARG A 137 8.59 22.52 42.20
CA ARG A 137 9.20 23.02 40.94
C ARG A 137 9.59 21.88 40.00
N ARG A 138 10.00 20.72 40.53
CA ARG A 138 10.27 19.53 39.72
C ARG A 138 8.98 19.01 39.09
N LEU A 139 7.91 18.86 39.89
CA LEU A 139 6.60 18.44 39.38
C LEU A 139 6.05 19.42 38.32
N ALA A 140 6.12 20.73 38.59
CA ALA A 140 5.71 21.75 37.62
C ALA A 140 6.52 21.66 36.30
N SER A 141 7.83 21.35 36.38
CA SER A 141 8.65 21.14 35.18
C SER A 141 8.25 19.89 34.40
N ILE A 142 7.92 18.79 35.09
CA ILE A 142 7.43 17.55 34.44
C ILE A 142 6.10 17.84 33.76
N LEU A 143 5.13 18.43 34.47
CA LEU A 143 3.82 18.77 33.91
C LEU A 143 3.94 19.70 32.70
N LEU A 144 4.83 20.71 32.76
CA LEU A 144 5.08 21.61 31.65
C LEU A 144 5.64 20.83 30.41
N PHE A 145 6.57 19.91 30.63
CA PHE A 145 7.16 19.14 29.53
C PHE A 145 6.21 18.07 28.98
N LEU A 146 5.23 17.63 29.76
CA LEU A 146 4.18 16.76 29.25
C LEU A 146 3.30 17.42 28.18
N ILE A 147 3.26 18.75 28.08
CA ILE A 147 2.48 19.47 27.06
C ILE A 147 2.97 19.12 25.63
N PRO A 148 4.24 19.36 25.25
CA PRO A 148 4.70 18.97 23.92
C PRO A 148 4.64 17.45 23.68
N VAL A 149 4.87 16.62 24.71
CA VAL A 149 4.72 15.17 24.59
C VAL A 149 3.26 14.79 24.30
N ALA A 150 2.30 15.34 25.05
CA ALA A 150 0.88 15.07 24.83
C ALA A 150 0.41 15.57 23.46
N LEU A 151 0.85 16.75 23.03
CA LEU A 151 0.59 17.27 21.70
C LEU A 151 1.14 16.35 20.61
N TRP A 152 2.37 15.88 20.78
CA TRP A 152 2.97 14.95 19.84
C TRP A 152 2.21 13.62 19.81
N ILE A 153 1.87 13.06 20.97
CA ILE A 153 1.08 11.84 21.09
C ILE A 153 -0.30 12.01 20.44
N SER A 154 -1.00 13.12 20.71
CA SER A 154 -2.36 13.34 20.18
C SER A 154 -2.44 13.38 18.66
N VAL A 155 -1.35 13.74 18.01
CA VAL A 155 -1.25 13.80 16.54
C VAL A 155 -0.71 12.51 15.95
N ASN A 156 0.23 11.92 16.66
CA ASN A 156 1.02 10.81 16.16
C ASN A 156 0.58 9.47 16.74
N VAL A 157 -0.24 9.46 17.74
CA VAL A 157 -0.77 8.24 18.36
C VAL A 157 -2.27 8.43 18.55
N ASN A 158 -3.08 7.60 17.92
CA ASN A 158 -4.50 7.55 18.23
C ASN A 158 -4.69 6.66 19.48
N PRO A 159 -4.98 7.23 20.67
CA PRO A 159 -5.16 6.42 21.87
C PRO A 159 -6.28 5.38 21.75
N ALA A 160 -7.30 5.68 20.94
CA ALA A 160 -8.38 4.74 20.68
C ALA A 160 -7.87 3.47 20.01
N VAL A 161 -6.89 3.57 19.09
CA VAL A 161 -6.28 2.40 18.45
C VAL A 161 -5.55 1.50 19.46
N ILE A 162 -4.93 2.10 20.49
CA ILE A 162 -4.19 1.33 21.50
C ILE A 162 -5.13 0.60 22.45
N PHE A 163 -6.21 1.28 22.88
CA PHE A 163 -7.06 0.79 23.98
C PHE A 163 -8.38 0.18 23.52
N ASP A 164 -8.75 0.37 22.26
CA ASP A 164 -9.99 -0.14 21.70
C ASP A 164 -9.72 -1.33 20.78
N ASN A 165 -10.22 -2.48 21.18
CA ASN A 165 -10.25 -3.71 20.38
C ASN A 165 -11.61 -4.39 20.58
N LEU A 166 -12.67 -3.59 20.76
CA LEU A 166 -14.02 -4.10 20.97
C LEU A 166 -14.57 -4.78 19.71
N PRO A 167 -15.25 -5.91 19.83
CA PRO A 167 -15.92 -6.56 18.73
C PRO A 167 -16.88 -5.62 18.00
N ALA A 168 -16.75 -5.51 16.69
CA ALA A 168 -17.61 -4.68 15.86
C ALA A 168 -18.38 -5.48 14.82
N VAL A 169 -17.69 -6.34 14.07
CA VAL A 169 -18.27 -7.11 12.95
C VAL A 169 -17.59 -8.47 12.83
N LEU A 170 -18.27 -9.41 12.15
CA LEU A 170 -17.66 -10.67 11.73
C LEU A 170 -17.31 -10.60 10.25
N TRP A 171 -16.13 -11.08 9.90
CA TRP A 171 -15.68 -11.29 8.54
C TRP A 171 -15.59 -12.79 8.27
N VAL A 172 -16.21 -13.22 7.16
CA VAL A 172 -16.32 -14.63 6.79
C VAL A 172 -15.66 -14.82 5.43
N GLN A 173 -14.73 -15.75 5.35
CA GLN A 173 -14.01 -16.00 4.13
C GLN A 173 -13.85 -17.48 3.83
N ALA A 174 -14.08 -17.84 2.56
CA ALA A 174 -13.98 -19.17 2.03
C ALA A 174 -13.18 -19.19 0.71
N PRO A 175 -12.71 -20.35 0.24
CA PRO A 175 -12.19 -20.49 -1.12
C PRO A 175 -13.24 -20.09 -2.15
N SER A 176 -12.83 -19.36 -3.18
CA SER A 176 -13.78 -18.90 -4.22
C SER A 176 -14.20 -20.00 -5.20
N THR A 177 -13.45 -21.10 -5.29
CA THR A 177 -13.77 -22.22 -6.16
C THR A 177 -13.42 -23.54 -5.48
N VAL A 178 -14.37 -24.48 -5.46
CA VAL A 178 -14.17 -25.84 -4.95
C VAL A 178 -14.80 -26.86 -5.90
N ALA A 179 -14.29 -28.10 -5.92
CA ALA A 179 -14.96 -29.16 -6.64
C ALA A 179 -16.13 -29.73 -5.83
N PRO A 180 -17.20 -30.22 -6.47
CA PRO A 180 -18.29 -30.88 -5.76
C PRO A 180 -17.79 -32.02 -4.88
N GLY A 181 -18.12 -32.00 -3.60
CA GLY A 181 -17.73 -33.02 -2.63
C GLY A 181 -16.35 -32.87 -2.00
N ASP A 182 -15.54 -31.89 -2.43
CA ASP A 182 -14.25 -31.60 -1.78
C ASP A 182 -14.50 -30.97 -0.41
N GLU A 183 -13.73 -31.40 0.59
CA GLU A 183 -13.65 -30.67 1.88
C GLU A 183 -12.78 -29.44 1.71
N PHE A 184 -13.22 -28.33 2.30
CA PHE A 184 -12.45 -27.07 2.34
C PHE A 184 -12.55 -26.39 3.70
N GLU A 185 -11.61 -25.50 3.97
CA GLU A 185 -11.63 -24.65 5.14
C GLU A 185 -12.19 -23.28 4.82
N PHE A 186 -13.01 -22.72 5.75
CA PHE A 186 -13.42 -21.33 5.75
C PHE A 186 -13.12 -20.71 7.10
N GLN A 187 -12.92 -19.40 7.13
CA GLN A 187 -12.58 -18.66 8.34
C GLN A 187 -13.69 -17.72 8.77
N VAL A 188 -13.86 -17.58 10.10
CA VAL A 188 -14.63 -16.51 10.71
C VAL A 188 -13.69 -15.74 11.62
N GLN A 189 -13.64 -14.43 11.41
CA GLN A 189 -12.86 -13.51 12.20
C GLN A 189 -13.79 -12.43 12.77
N CYS A 190 -13.56 -12.04 13.99
CA CYS A 190 -14.18 -10.85 14.55
C CYS A 190 -13.23 -9.67 14.39
N TRP A 191 -13.69 -8.58 13.79
CA TRP A 191 -12.91 -7.35 13.62
C TRP A 191 -13.43 -6.26 14.55
N ASP A 192 -12.49 -5.43 15.02
CA ASP A 192 -12.82 -4.17 15.66
C ASP A 192 -13.12 -3.06 14.62
N ARG A 193 -13.44 -1.87 15.06
CA ARG A 193 -13.73 -0.73 14.16
C ARG A 193 -12.53 -0.24 13.33
N PHE A 194 -11.34 -0.75 13.59
CA PHE A 194 -10.12 -0.51 12.82
C PHE A 194 -9.74 -1.71 11.96
N GLU A 195 -10.68 -2.63 11.75
CA GLU A 195 -10.52 -3.85 10.94
C GLU A 195 -9.43 -4.81 11.46
N ARG A 196 -9.01 -4.67 12.72
CA ARG A 196 -8.07 -5.60 13.37
C ARG A 196 -8.84 -6.74 14.03
N ILE A 197 -8.21 -7.90 14.13
CA ILE A 197 -8.82 -9.01 14.85
C ILE A 197 -9.10 -8.61 16.30
N SER A 198 -10.37 -8.70 16.70
CA SER A 198 -10.80 -8.47 18.07
C SER A 198 -10.73 -9.75 18.89
N ALA A 199 -9.68 -9.87 19.70
CA ALA A 199 -9.47 -11.01 20.55
C ALA A 199 -10.49 -11.13 21.72
N LEU A 200 -11.33 -10.11 21.91
CA LEU A 200 -12.35 -10.08 22.97
C LEU A 200 -13.65 -10.79 22.60
N TYR A 201 -13.84 -11.15 21.34
CA TYR A 201 -15.08 -11.75 20.88
C TYR A 201 -15.32 -13.14 21.50
N GLY A 202 -16.44 -13.30 22.18
CA GLY A 202 -16.88 -14.52 22.85
C GLY A 202 -18.30 -14.94 22.45
N GLY A 203 -18.83 -14.43 21.33
CA GLY A 203 -20.19 -14.70 20.88
C GLY A 203 -20.40 -16.12 20.35
N LYS A 204 -21.67 -16.53 20.26
CA LYS A 204 -22.07 -17.79 19.67
C LYS A 204 -22.61 -17.59 18.26
N VAL A 205 -22.10 -18.36 17.31
CA VAL A 205 -22.49 -18.32 15.90
C VAL A 205 -23.10 -19.63 15.43
N SER A 206 -24.02 -19.55 14.47
CA SER A 206 -24.55 -20.68 13.73
C SER A 206 -24.33 -20.52 12.24
N PHE A 207 -24.30 -21.63 11.51
CA PHE A 207 -23.93 -21.66 10.09
C PHE A 207 -25.08 -22.20 9.24
N SER A 208 -25.27 -21.59 8.06
CA SER A 208 -26.21 -22.04 7.04
C SER A 208 -25.68 -21.67 5.64
N LEU A 209 -26.33 -22.16 4.58
CA LEU A 209 -26.00 -21.81 3.20
C LEU A 209 -27.13 -21.01 2.56
N GLU A 210 -26.73 -20.00 1.76
CA GLU A 210 -27.57 -19.43 0.71
C GLU A 210 -27.00 -19.84 -0.64
N SER A 211 -27.85 -20.33 -1.55
CA SER A 211 -27.41 -21.02 -2.76
C SER A 211 -28.12 -20.50 -3.99
N TYR A 212 -27.36 -20.31 -5.06
CA TYR A 212 -27.83 -19.76 -6.32
C TYR A 212 -27.37 -20.64 -7.49
N ARG A 213 -28.27 -20.83 -8.45
CA ARG A 213 -27.94 -21.52 -9.70
C ARG A 213 -26.96 -20.67 -10.51
N PHE A 214 -25.83 -21.27 -10.89
CA PHE A 214 -24.93 -20.60 -11.84
C PHE A 214 -25.63 -20.42 -13.20
N PRO A 215 -25.47 -19.28 -13.90
CA PRO A 215 -26.06 -19.05 -15.20
C PRO A 215 -25.69 -20.16 -16.20
N GLY A 216 -26.70 -20.79 -16.81
CA GLY A 216 -26.51 -21.94 -17.68
C GLY A 216 -26.34 -23.31 -16.98
N GLY A 217 -26.23 -23.33 -15.64
CA GLY A 217 -26.13 -24.58 -14.86
C GLY A 217 -27.45 -25.33 -14.68
N GLU A 218 -27.41 -26.48 -14.00
CA GLU A 218 -28.61 -27.27 -13.67
C GLU A 218 -29.48 -26.57 -12.61
N PRO A 219 -30.81 -26.79 -12.58
CA PRO A 219 -31.67 -26.26 -11.55
C PRO A 219 -31.28 -26.76 -10.15
N LEU A 220 -31.33 -25.87 -9.16
CA LEU A 220 -31.13 -26.23 -7.76
C LEU A 220 -32.46 -26.66 -7.14
N TYR A 221 -32.64 -27.96 -6.85
CA TYR A 221 -33.83 -28.52 -6.18
C TYR A 221 -33.54 -28.81 -4.71
N LEU A 222 -32.38 -29.37 -4.41
CA LEU A 222 -31.91 -29.69 -3.07
C LEU A 222 -30.40 -29.35 -3.01
N VAL A 223 -29.98 -28.73 -1.94
CA VAL A 223 -28.54 -28.45 -1.70
C VAL A 223 -28.02 -29.44 -0.67
N GLU A 224 -27.09 -30.28 -1.12
CA GLU A 224 -26.40 -31.24 -0.27
C GLU A 224 -25.08 -30.60 0.19
N ALA A 225 -24.88 -30.46 1.51
CA ALA A 225 -23.70 -29.87 2.13
C ALA A 225 -23.53 -30.33 3.57
N THR A 226 -22.29 -30.28 4.04
CA THR A 226 -21.94 -30.47 5.44
C THR A 226 -21.28 -29.20 5.98
N LEU A 227 -21.88 -28.62 7.00
CA LEU A 227 -21.42 -27.43 7.72
C LEU A 227 -21.38 -27.70 9.22
N PRO A 228 -20.53 -27.00 10.01
CA PRO A 228 -20.70 -26.95 11.47
C PRO A 228 -22.11 -26.41 11.79
N ALA A 229 -22.74 -26.94 12.83
CA ALA A 229 -24.07 -26.45 13.24
C ALA A 229 -23.92 -25.09 13.95
N GLU A 230 -23.05 -25.01 14.94
CA GLU A 230 -22.83 -23.83 15.77
C GLU A 230 -21.42 -23.86 16.40
N TYR A 231 -20.96 -22.70 16.85
CA TYR A 231 -19.70 -22.55 17.57
C TYR A 231 -19.78 -21.39 18.56
N SER A 232 -19.17 -21.55 19.75
CA SER A 232 -19.03 -20.49 20.74
C SER A 232 -17.56 -20.06 20.82
N PHE A 233 -17.30 -18.82 20.44
CA PHE A 233 -15.98 -18.24 20.55
C PHE A 233 -15.58 -18.07 22.01
N THR A 234 -14.29 -18.28 22.31
CA THR A 234 -13.79 -18.27 23.69
C THR A 234 -13.19 -16.91 24.10
N GLY A 235 -12.83 -16.09 23.14
CA GLY A 235 -12.15 -14.82 23.38
C GLY A 235 -10.86 -14.96 24.17
N SER A 236 -10.03 -13.95 24.23
CA SER A 236 -8.80 -13.95 25.04
C SER A 236 -8.98 -13.27 26.40
N GLY A 237 -9.99 -12.45 26.56
CA GLY A 237 -10.18 -11.58 27.72
C GLY A 237 -9.19 -10.42 27.80
N ARG A 238 -8.34 -10.22 26.78
CA ARG A 238 -7.35 -9.12 26.70
C ARG A 238 -7.46 -8.42 25.36
N PRO A 239 -7.58 -7.08 25.34
CA PRO A 239 -7.48 -6.32 24.09
C PRO A 239 -6.08 -6.49 23.51
N SER A 240 -5.99 -7.04 22.31
CA SER A 240 -4.73 -7.14 21.57
C SER A 240 -5.01 -7.53 20.13
N ASP A 241 -4.57 -6.72 19.20
CA ASP A 241 -4.62 -6.98 17.77
C ASP A 241 -3.67 -8.09 17.31
N ALA A 242 -2.69 -8.44 18.13
CA ALA A 242 -1.74 -9.54 17.89
C ALA A 242 -2.07 -10.81 18.67
N ALA A 243 -3.21 -10.88 19.38
CA ALA A 243 -3.57 -12.04 20.17
C ALA A 243 -3.76 -13.32 19.35
N TYR A 244 -4.07 -13.19 18.04
CA TYR A 244 -4.16 -14.33 17.12
C TYR A 244 -2.84 -15.09 16.94
N LEU A 245 -1.70 -14.50 17.34
CA LEU A 245 -0.40 -15.18 17.37
C LEU A 245 -0.18 -16.04 18.63
N LEU A 246 -1.06 -15.94 19.63
CA LEU A 246 -0.89 -16.63 20.88
C LEU A 246 -1.45 -18.06 20.80
N ASP A 247 -0.62 -19.03 21.14
CA ASP A 247 -1.08 -20.40 21.41
C ASP A 247 -1.43 -20.53 22.92
N ASN A 248 -2.64 -20.09 23.25
CA ASN A 248 -3.17 -20.10 24.61
C ASN A 248 -4.41 -21.00 24.79
N GLY A 249 -4.68 -21.85 23.79
CA GLY A 249 -5.85 -22.72 23.75
C GLY A 249 -7.18 -22.00 23.50
N LYS A 250 -7.14 -20.72 23.06
CA LYS A 250 -8.29 -19.91 22.72
C LYS A 250 -8.28 -19.53 21.25
N ASP A 251 -9.43 -19.17 20.69
CA ASP A 251 -9.57 -18.73 19.31
C ASP A 251 -9.09 -17.29 19.09
N ASN A 252 -9.04 -16.48 20.13
CA ASN A 252 -8.54 -15.09 20.06
C ASN A 252 -9.21 -14.28 18.91
N GLY A 253 -10.51 -14.48 18.72
CA GLY A 253 -11.30 -13.76 17.72
C GLY A 253 -11.22 -14.30 16.29
N ARG A 254 -10.54 -15.45 16.06
CA ARG A 254 -10.40 -16.07 14.74
C ARG A 254 -10.49 -17.60 14.82
N ARG A 255 -11.28 -18.21 13.93
CA ARG A 255 -11.42 -19.65 13.84
C ARG A 255 -11.59 -20.12 12.39
N ALA A 256 -10.87 -21.19 12.04
CA ALA A 256 -11.08 -21.93 10.80
C ALA A 256 -12.04 -23.12 11.07
N PHE A 257 -12.92 -23.35 10.11
CA PHE A 257 -13.93 -24.42 10.12
C PHE A 257 -13.84 -25.23 8.84
N ARG A 258 -14.30 -26.47 8.87
CA ARG A 258 -14.40 -27.31 7.68
C ARG A 258 -15.82 -27.35 7.16
N ALA A 259 -15.95 -27.37 5.85
CA ALA A 259 -17.19 -27.50 5.12
C ALA A 259 -17.01 -28.40 3.90
N ARG A 260 -18.14 -28.92 3.40
CA ARG A 260 -18.22 -29.66 2.15
C ARG A 260 -19.52 -29.30 1.47
N ILE A 261 -19.52 -29.06 0.18
CA ILE A 261 -20.70 -28.78 -0.63
C ILE A 261 -20.68 -29.72 -1.83
N ASP A 262 -21.68 -30.56 -1.94
CA ASP A 262 -21.79 -31.55 -3.01
C ASP A 262 -22.53 -31.01 -4.24
N THR A 263 -23.40 -30.01 -4.05
CA THR A 263 -24.27 -29.46 -5.10
C THR A 263 -23.56 -28.37 -5.89
N PRO A 264 -23.41 -28.50 -7.24
CA PRO A 264 -22.88 -27.43 -8.08
C PRO A 264 -23.72 -26.15 -8.03
N GLY A 265 -23.07 -24.99 -8.07
CA GLY A 265 -23.72 -23.68 -8.00
C GLY A 265 -22.84 -22.61 -7.38
N VAL A 266 -23.43 -21.47 -7.07
CA VAL A 266 -22.78 -20.42 -6.28
C VAL A 266 -23.41 -20.41 -4.87
N HIS A 267 -22.57 -20.55 -3.87
CA HIS A 267 -23.00 -20.68 -2.47
C HIS A 267 -22.35 -19.61 -1.61
N TYR A 268 -23.07 -19.19 -0.57
CA TYR A 268 -22.58 -18.30 0.48
C TYR A 268 -22.76 -18.99 1.83
N ILE A 269 -21.69 -19.02 2.62
CA ILE A 269 -21.80 -19.42 4.03
C ILE A 269 -22.34 -18.22 4.79
N LYS A 270 -23.52 -18.39 5.39
CA LYS A 270 -24.16 -17.41 6.25
C LYS A 270 -23.85 -17.73 7.69
N VAL A 271 -23.28 -16.76 8.41
CA VAL A 271 -22.93 -16.84 9.82
C VAL A 271 -23.87 -15.93 10.60
N SER A 272 -24.70 -16.51 11.46
CA SER A 272 -25.62 -15.77 12.31
C SER A 272 -25.10 -15.69 13.73
N ASP A 273 -24.88 -14.47 14.23
CA ASP A 273 -24.44 -14.18 15.58
C ASP A 273 -25.68 -14.09 16.49
N SER A 274 -25.79 -15.00 17.45
CA SER A 274 -26.93 -15.09 18.35
C SER A 274 -27.00 -13.95 19.37
N GLU A 275 -25.90 -13.28 19.67
CA GLU A 275 -25.86 -12.18 20.64
C GLU A 275 -26.32 -10.86 20.01
N THR A 276 -25.91 -10.59 18.78
CA THR A 276 -26.26 -9.36 18.08
C THR A 276 -27.49 -9.49 17.19
N GLY A 277 -27.88 -10.71 16.86
CA GLY A 277 -28.94 -11.02 15.87
C GLY A 277 -28.53 -10.68 14.43
N ARG A 278 -27.25 -10.40 14.19
CA ARG A 278 -26.71 -10.03 12.87
C ARG A 278 -26.37 -11.28 12.07
N SER A 279 -26.47 -11.18 10.75
CA SER A 279 -26.02 -12.21 9.82
C SER A 279 -24.94 -11.66 8.91
N TYR A 280 -23.90 -12.45 8.71
CA TYR A 280 -22.75 -12.15 7.89
C TYR A 280 -22.62 -13.22 6.81
N TYR A 281 -22.06 -12.86 5.66
CA TYR A 281 -21.93 -13.74 4.52
C TYR A 281 -20.47 -13.88 4.12
N SER A 282 -20.10 -15.06 3.66
CA SER A 282 -18.80 -15.25 3.01
C SER A 282 -18.77 -14.58 1.64
N ASN A 283 -17.57 -14.50 1.06
CA ASN A 283 -17.45 -14.37 -0.38
C ASN A 283 -18.17 -15.53 -1.10
N PRO A 284 -18.56 -15.35 -2.38
CA PRO A 284 -19.18 -16.42 -3.16
C PRO A 284 -18.23 -17.60 -3.37
N ILE A 285 -18.80 -18.81 -3.28
CA ILE A 285 -18.12 -20.09 -3.50
C ILE A 285 -18.71 -20.71 -4.75
N LEU A 286 -17.96 -20.77 -5.84
CA LEU A 286 -18.34 -21.52 -7.04
C LEU A 286 -18.02 -22.99 -6.81
N VAL A 287 -19.05 -23.81 -6.67
CA VAL A 287 -18.92 -25.27 -6.68
C VAL A 287 -19.13 -25.78 -8.10
N ALA A 288 -18.06 -26.21 -8.73
CA ALA A 288 -18.10 -26.65 -10.10
C ALA A 288 -17.04 -27.74 -10.37
N ALA A 289 -17.41 -28.71 -11.22
CA ALA A 289 -16.44 -29.64 -11.77
C ALA A 289 -15.61 -28.92 -12.85
N GLY A 290 -14.28 -28.98 -12.71
CA GLY A 290 -13.36 -28.35 -13.66
C GLY A 290 -11.97 -28.29 -13.10
N THR A 291 -11.01 -27.98 -13.97
CA THR A 291 -9.59 -27.90 -13.60
C THR A 291 -9.16 -26.48 -13.30
N GLU A 292 -9.91 -25.47 -13.72
CA GLU A 292 -9.59 -24.07 -13.49
C GLU A 292 -10.26 -23.56 -12.21
N ARG A 293 -9.47 -22.93 -11.35
CA ARG A 293 -9.89 -22.35 -10.07
C ARG A 293 -9.52 -20.87 -10.00
N ILE A 294 -10.19 -20.14 -9.13
CA ILE A 294 -9.88 -18.74 -8.84
C ILE A 294 -9.08 -18.70 -7.54
N TYR A 295 -7.88 -18.13 -7.61
CA TYR A 295 -6.97 -17.93 -6.48
C TYR A 295 -6.73 -16.45 -6.24
N TRP A 296 -6.61 -16.07 -4.96
CA TRP A 296 -6.46 -14.69 -4.52
C TRP A 296 -5.09 -14.41 -3.94
N GLY A 297 -4.51 -13.29 -4.33
CA GLY A 297 -3.22 -12.89 -3.82
C GLY A 297 -2.98 -11.39 -3.77
N ASP A 298 -1.89 -11.06 -3.09
CA ASP A 298 -1.31 -9.73 -2.99
C ASP A 298 0.15 -9.82 -3.42
N ILE A 299 0.53 -9.05 -4.42
CA ILE A 299 1.84 -9.18 -5.08
C ILE A 299 2.68 -7.90 -5.03
N HIS A 300 2.31 -6.97 -4.15
CA HIS A 300 3.10 -5.76 -3.90
C HIS A 300 2.92 -5.31 -2.44
N THR A 301 3.91 -5.56 -1.62
CA THR A 301 3.94 -5.18 -0.20
C THR A 301 5.37 -4.98 0.29
N HIS A 302 5.52 -4.29 1.42
CA HIS A 302 6.80 -3.95 2.03
C HIS A 302 6.91 -4.45 3.47
N GLY A 303 8.10 -4.86 3.85
CA GLY A 303 8.40 -5.37 5.17
C GLY A 303 9.58 -4.65 5.82
N ILE A 304 10.16 -5.30 6.83
CA ILE A 304 11.22 -4.71 7.64
C ILE A 304 12.56 -4.56 6.88
N TYR A 305 12.75 -5.25 5.76
CA TYR A 305 13.96 -5.12 4.97
C TYR A 305 13.96 -3.89 4.05
N SER A 306 12.82 -3.24 3.91
CA SER A 306 12.73 -1.91 3.29
C SER A 306 12.07 -0.90 4.24
N ASP A 307 11.04 -0.21 3.86
CA ASP A 307 10.38 0.83 4.65
C ASP A 307 9.06 0.37 5.27
N GLY A 308 8.74 -0.93 5.16
CA GLY A 308 7.57 -1.56 5.76
C GLY A 308 7.76 -2.09 7.18
N SER A 309 6.78 -2.83 7.66
CA SER A 309 6.73 -3.48 8.98
C SER A 309 6.57 -4.98 8.85
N GLY A 310 6.95 -5.68 9.92
CA GLY A 310 6.86 -7.13 9.98
C GLY A 310 8.04 -7.83 9.30
N THR A 311 8.50 -8.92 9.93
CA THR A 311 9.48 -9.80 9.29
C THR A 311 8.83 -10.58 8.16
N PRO A 312 9.58 -11.09 7.17
CA PRO A 312 9.01 -11.96 6.14
C PRO A 312 8.20 -13.13 6.73
N ALA A 313 8.70 -13.77 7.77
CA ALA A 313 7.99 -14.87 8.45
C ALA A 313 6.62 -14.42 9.00
N HIS A 314 6.53 -13.22 9.59
CA HIS A 314 5.26 -12.65 10.06
C HIS A 314 4.33 -12.35 8.87
N GLN A 315 4.84 -11.74 7.81
CA GLN A 315 4.03 -11.39 6.64
C GLN A 315 3.49 -12.64 5.94
N PHE A 316 4.32 -13.69 5.74
CA PHE A 316 3.84 -14.95 5.18
C PHE A 316 2.82 -15.65 6.07
N PHE A 317 3.00 -15.58 7.39
CA PHE A 317 2.00 -16.09 8.34
C PHE A 317 0.68 -15.33 8.22
N TYR A 318 0.73 -14.00 8.21
CA TYR A 318 -0.46 -13.16 8.10
C TYR A 318 -1.18 -13.39 6.78
N ALA A 319 -0.45 -13.34 5.66
CA ALA A 319 -0.99 -13.58 4.33
C ALA A 319 -1.74 -14.92 4.25
N ARG A 320 -1.11 -16.01 4.70
CA ARG A 320 -1.70 -17.34 4.63
C ARG A 320 -2.84 -17.55 5.61
N HIS A 321 -2.66 -17.21 6.88
CA HIS A 321 -3.55 -17.64 7.94
C HIS A 321 -4.55 -16.58 8.39
N VAL A 322 -4.28 -15.30 8.20
CA VAL A 322 -5.17 -14.21 8.60
C VAL A 322 -5.89 -13.62 7.39
N ALA A 323 -5.17 -13.12 6.42
CA ALA A 323 -5.77 -12.65 5.17
C ALA A 323 -6.25 -13.80 4.28
N ALA A 324 -5.84 -15.05 4.57
CA ALA A 324 -6.19 -16.27 3.84
C ALA A 324 -5.99 -16.14 2.33
N LEU A 325 -4.84 -15.61 1.93
CA LEU A 325 -4.42 -15.53 0.55
C LEU A 325 -3.95 -16.90 0.05
N ASP A 326 -4.18 -17.17 -1.22
CA ASP A 326 -3.70 -18.37 -1.89
C ASP A 326 -2.25 -18.17 -2.37
N PHE A 327 -1.91 -16.94 -2.80
CA PHE A 327 -0.56 -16.58 -3.21
C PHE A 327 -0.16 -15.18 -2.70
N TYR A 328 1.15 -14.98 -2.55
CA TYR A 328 1.68 -13.74 -2.01
C TYR A 328 3.11 -13.48 -2.47
N SER A 329 3.43 -12.21 -2.73
CA SER A 329 4.80 -11.75 -2.95
C SER A 329 5.11 -10.57 -2.04
N LEU A 330 6.11 -10.72 -1.19
CA LEU A 330 6.76 -9.61 -0.49
C LEU A 330 7.78 -8.99 -1.47
N THR A 331 7.69 -7.69 -1.70
CA THR A 331 8.45 -7.01 -2.76
C THR A 331 9.20 -5.82 -2.19
N GLU A 332 10.14 -6.11 -1.31
CA GLU A 332 10.98 -5.11 -0.68
C GLU A 332 11.69 -4.23 -1.73
N HIS A 333 11.89 -2.96 -1.44
CA HIS A 333 12.67 -2.07 -2.29
C HIS A 333 14.07 -2.64 -2.53
N GLY A 334 14.43 -2.85 -3.77
CA GLY A 334 15.69 -3.47 -4.18
C GLY A 334 16.92 -2.73 -3.65
N GLU A 335 16.86 -1.40 -3.63
CA GLU A 335 17.91 -0.53 -3.12
C GLU A 335 18.16 -0.63 -1.61
N ILE A 336 17.17 -1.09 -0.83
CA ILE A 336 17.27 -1.19 0.63
C ILE A 336 17.61 -2.62 1.06
N ILE A 337 17.12 -3.64 0.36
CA ILE A 337 17.49 -5.05 0.61
C ILE A 337 19.01 -5.23 0.58
N GLN A 338 19.72 -4.43 -0.20
CA GLN A 338 21.17 -4.46 -0.32
C GLN A 338 21.93 -3.93 0.90
N LEU A 339 21.28 -3.37 1.91
CA LEU A 339 21.96 -2.95 3.13
C LEU A 339 22.66 -4.10 3.88
N GLY A 340 22.55 -5.33 3.39
CA GLY A 340 23.31 -6.46 3.84
C GLY A 340 23.04 -7.71 3.01
N ARG A 341 24.12 -8.28 2.46
CA ARG A 341 24.06 -9.57 1.75
C ARG A 341 23.30 -10.64 2.54
N ASN A 342 23.49 -10.67 3.86
CA ASN A 342 22.76 -11.55 4.76
C ASN A 342 21.25 -11.31 4.82
N GLY A 343 20.79 -10.08 4.56
CA GLY A 343 19.36 -9.73 4.53
C GLY A 343 18.67 -10.33 3.32
N LEU A 344 19.28 -10.19 2.14
CA LEU A 344 18.78 -10.74 0.89
C LEU A 344 18.72 -12.28 0.93
N GLU A 345 19.80 -12.93 1.38
CA GLU A 345 19.84 -14.39 1.52
C GLU A 345 18.73 -14.90 2.46
N ARG A 346 18.56 -14.23 3.61
CA ARG A 346 17.50 -14.58 4.56
C ARG A 346 16.10 -14.36 3.99
N TYR A 347 15.89 -13.28 3.27
CA TYR A 347 14.61 -12.99 2.60
C TYR A 347 14.26 -14.09 1.60
N ILE A 348 15.21 -14.49 0.75
CA ILE A 348 15.04 -15.59 -0.21
C ILE A 348 14.73 -16.90 0.52
N GLU A 349 15.49 -17.21 1.57
CA GLU A 349 15.31 -18.44 2.36
C GLU A 349 13.92 -18.48 3.03
N GLU A 350 13.47 -17.41 3.67
CA GLU A 350 12.17 -17.34 4.33
C GLU A 350 11.02 -17.43 3.34
N THR A 351 11.14 -16.78 2.17
CA THR A 351 10.15 -16.86 1.08
C THR A 351 10.04 -18.29 0.55
N ASN A 352 11.15 -18.95 0.30
CA ASN A 352 11.16 -20.35 -0.16
C ASN A 352 10.66 -21.32 0.91
N ARG A 353 10.98 -21.07 2.19
CA ARG A 353 10.47 -21.87 3.31
C ARG A 353 8.96 -21.77 3.48
N ALA A 354 8.36 -20.62 3.17
CA ALA A 354 6.92 -20.40 3.28
C ALA A 354 6.13 -21.02 2.11
N TYR A 355 6.77 -21.34 1.00
CA TYR A 355 6.15 -21.95 -0.18
C TYR A 355 5.58 -23.35 0.14
N ARG A 356 4.29 -23.54 -0.13
CA ARG A 356 3.54 -24.80 0.04
C ARG A 356 2.67 -25.06 -1.19
N PRO A 357 3.19 -25.76 -2.19
CA PRO A 357 2.41 -26.04 -3.42
C PRO A 357 1.09 -26.76 -3.05
N GLY A 358 0.00 -26.29 -3.66
CA GLY A 358 -1.34 -26.78 -3.37
C GLY A 358 -2.02 -26.13 -2.15
N GLU A 359 -1.28 -25.36 -1.33
CA GLU A 359 -1.83 -24.71 -0.13
C GLU A 359 -1.58 -23.20 -0.07
N PHE A 360 -0.35 -22.77 -0.36
CA PHE A 360 0.06 -21.38 -0.33
C PHE A 360 1.28 -21.12 -1.20
N VAL A 361 1.16 -20.25 -2.17
CA VAL A 361 2.25 -19.92 -3.10
C VAL A 361 2.91 -18.61 -2.69
N THR A 362 4.22 -18.66 -2.44
CA THR A 362 5.04 -17.45 -2.31
C THR A 362 5.83 -17.22 -3.59
N LEU A 363 5.79 -16.02 -4.15
CA LEU A 363 6.65 -15.59 -5.23
C LEU A 363 7.78 -14.75 -4.65
N LEU A 364 9.00 -14.92 -5.16
CA LEU A 364 10.08 -13.98 -4.90
C LEU A 364 9.82 -12.70 -5.68
N GLY A 365 10.09 -11.56 -5.06
CA GLY A 365 9.90 -10.28 -5.69
C GLY A 365 10.82 -9.21 -5.12
N MET A 366 10.95 -8.12 -5.86
CA MET A 366 11.62 -6.88 -5.44
C MET A 366 10.96 -5.71 -6.12
N GLU A 367 11.03 -4.53 -5.53
CA GLU A 367 10.62 -3.31 -6.19
C GLU A 367 11.82 -2.58 -6.79
N TYR A 368 11.68 -2.22 -8.06
CA TYR A 368 12.53 -1.27 -8.75
C TYR A 368 11.92 0.12 -8.63
N THR A 369 12.59 1.04 -7.94
CA THR A 369 12.11 2.39 -7.68
C THR A 369 12.81 3.40 -8.57
N ASN A 370 12.08 4.09 -9.44
CA ASN A 370 12.61 5.20 -10.23
C ASN A 370 11.62 6.37 -10.25
N HIS A 371 11.99 7.47 -9.59
CA HIS A 371 11.13 8.64 -9.46
C HIS A 371 10.91 9.43 -10.76
N ASN A 372 11.68 9.14 -11.81
CA ASN A 372 11.55 9.84 -13.11
C ASN A 372 10.77 9.02 -14.15
N SER A 373 10.85 7.68 -14.08
CA SER A 373 10.34 6.81 -15.15
C SER A 373 9.27 5.81 -14.67
N GLY A 374 8.92 5.86 -13.38
CA GLY A 374 7.96 4.97 -12.74
C GLY A 374 8.60 3.83 -11.95
N HIS A 375 7.79 3.16 -11.16
CA HIS A 375 8.17 2.03 -10.31
C HIS A 375 7.69 0.72 -10.91
N TYR A 376 8.44 -0.35 -10.69
CA TYR A 376 8.09 -1.69 -11.14
C TYR A 376 8.27 -2.71 -10.01
N THR A 377 7.20 -3.38 -9.65
CA THR A 377 7.29 -4.60 -8.84
C THR A 377 7.76 -5.74 -9.72
N CYS A 378 8.97 -6.25 -9.51
CA CYS A 378 9.50 -7.39 -10.23
C CYS A 378 9.21 -8.67 -9.46
N ILE A 379 8.56 -9.66 -10.10
CA ILE A 379 8.27 -10.97 -9.52
C ILE A 379 8.86 -12.09 -10.37
N PHE A 380 9.20 -13.20 -9.72
CA PHE A 380 9.93 -14.31 -10.34
C PHE A 380 9.24 -15.65 -10.04
N ASP A 381 9.24 -16.57 -11.01
CA ASP A 381 8.66 -17.91 -10.84
C ASP A 381 9.65 -18.93 -10.24
N GLY A 382 10.92 -18.55 -10.08
CA GLY A 382 11.98 -19.36 -9.52
C GLY A 382 12.14 -19.22 -8.02
N ASP A 383 13.27 -19.74 -7.55
CA ASP A 383 13.67 -19.77 -6.13
C ASP A 383 14.85 -18.82 -5.81
N ARG A 384 15.19 -17.93 -6.75
CA ARG A 384 16.30 -16.98 -6.67
C ARG A 384 15.88 -15.58 -7.10
N LEU A 385 16.65 -14.57 -6.69
CA LEU A 385 16.61 -13.19 -7.16
C LEU A 385 17.91 -12.84 -7.87
N PRO A 386 17.94 -11.79 -8.70
CA PRO A 386 19.18 -11.21 -9.19
C PRO A 386 20.13 -10.88 -8.03
N GLU A 387 21.41 -11.24 -8.15
CA GLU A 387 22.39 -11.05 -7.09
C GLU A 387 22.77 -9.57 -6.86
N ASP A 388 22.75 -8.79 -7.93
CA ASP A 388 23.07 -7.36 -7.92
C ASP A 388 21.92 -6.57 -8.58
N PRO A 389 20.74 -6.44 -7.91
CA PRO A 389 19.71 -5.58 -8.45
C PRO A 389 20.22 -4.15 -8.57
N PRO A 390 19.79 -3.37 -9.58
CA PRO A 390 20.27 -2.01 -9.78
C PRO A 390 20.05 -1.18 -8.52
N VAL A 391 21.17 -0.72 -7.94
CA VAL A 391 21.15 0.06 -6.70
C VAL A 391 20.74 1.48 -7.02
N TYR A 392 19.62 1.88 -6.44
CA TYR A 392 19.25 3.28 -6.39
C TYR A 392 19.76 3.88 -5.10
N ALA A 393 20.50 4.94 -5.19
CA ALA A 393 20.86 5.79 -4.06
C ALA A 393 20.08 7.13 -4.10
N PRO A 394 18.75 7.18 -4.35
CA PRO A 394 18.03 8.44 -4.41
C PRO A 394 17.78 9.02 -3.03
N TYR A 395 17.72 8.20 -1.99
CA TYR A 395 17.51 8.67 -0.62
C TYR A 395 18.72 9.35 0.02
N ILE A 396 19.90 9.26 -0.57
CA ILE A 396 21.13 9.85 -0.02
C ILE A 396 21.51 11.15 -0.73
N GLY A 397 20.80 11.59 -1.75
CA GLY A 397 20.98 12.91 -2.39
C GLY A 397 22.34 13.12 -3.07
N LEU A 398 23.06 12.06 -3.38
CA LEU A 398 24.40 12.13 -3.96
C LEU A 398 24.37 11.94 -5.49
N GLY A 399 23.63 12.77 -6.23
CA GLY A 399 23.89 13.10 -7.63
C GLY A 399 24.26 11.99 -8.64
N ALA A 400 24.03 10.73 -8.32
CA ALA A 400 24.20 9.64 -9.28
C ALA A 400 23.02 9.65 -10.26
N ALA A 401 23.29 9.56 -11.54
CA ALA A 401 22.25 9.34 -12.54
C ALA A 401 21.50 8.06 -12.16
N LEU A 402 20.18 8.16 -12.00
CA LEU A 402 19.35 6.98 -11.75
C LEU A 402 19.40 6.10 -13.00
N PRO A 403 19.64 4.77 -12.88
CA PRO A 403 19.49 3.88 -14.04
C PRO A 403 18.08 4.01 -14.58
N THR A 404 17.95 3.99 -15.89
CA THR A 404 16.66 3.99 -16.59
C THR A 404 16.04 2.60 -16.55
N PRO A 405 14.77 2.41 -16.89
CA PRO A 405 14.21 1.07 -17.06
C PRO A 405 14.96 0.18 -18.08
N PHE A 406 15.79 0.74 -18.96
CA PHE A 406 16.61 -0.08 -19.86
C PHE A 406 17.61 -0.97 -19.11
N GLU A 407 18.28 -0.43 -18.07
CA GLU A 407 19.16 -1.23 -17.22
C GLU A 407 18.41 -2.31 -16.43
N LEU A 408 17.14 -2.05 -16.07
CA LEU A 408 16.28 -3.10 -15.51
C LEU A 408 16.03 -4.21 -16.53
N TRP A 409 15.75 -3.86 -17.79
CA TRP A 409 15.50 -4.87 -18.84
C TRP A 409 16.75 -5.72 -19.09
N GLU A 410 17.94 -5.12 -19.11
CA GLU A 410 19.21 -5.84 -19.23
C GLU A 410 19.42 -6.81 -18.07
N LEU A 411 19.19 -6.36 -16.82
CA LEU A 411 19.28 -7.20 -15.63
C LEU A 411 18.33 -8.42 -15.74
N LEU A 412 17.08 -8.18 -16.13
CA LEU A 412 16.09 -9.25 -16.24
C LEU A 412 16.41 -10.21 -17.38
N ASP A 413 16.97 -9.71 -18.50
CA ASP A 413 17.45 -10.55 -19.62
C ASP A 413 18.58 -11.47 -19.16
N ASP A 414 19.61 -10.92 -18.49
CA ASP A 414 20.74 -11.69 -17.96
C ASP A 414 20.31 -12.71 -16.92
N PHE A 415 19.43 -12.31 -15.99
CA PHE A 415 18.91 -13.19 -14.95
C PHE A 415 18.09 -14.35 -15.55
N THR A 416 17.15 -14.06 -16.46
CA THR A 416 16.33 -15.10 -17.08
C THR A 416 17.16 -16.04 -17.94
N ALA A 417 18.18 -15.52 -18.65
CA ALA A 417 19.08 -16.33 -19.45
C ALA A 417 19.97 -17.25 -18.60
N SER A 418 20.47 -16.75 -17.47
CA SER A 418 21.40 -17.51 -16.60
C SER A 418 20.70 -18.53 -15.71
N THR A 419 19.46 -18.26 -15.28
CA THR A 419 18.75 -19.12 -14.31
C THR A 419 17.66 -19.99 -14.93
N GLY A 420 17.14 -19.59 -16.09
CA GLY A 420 15.93 -20.20 -16.69
C GLY A 420 14.62 -19.80 -15.99
N SER A 421 14.68 -18.96 -14.96
CA SER A 421 13.49 -18.39 -14.30
C SER A 421 12.85 -17.34 -15.18
N ARG A 422 11.51 -17.25 -15.13
CA ARG A 422 10.76 -16.16 -15.77
C ARG A 422 10.65 -14.98 -14.82
N ALA A 423 10.53 -13.78 -15.37
CA ALA A 423 10.33 -12.55 -14.64
C ALA A 423 9.16 -11.75 -15.23
N LEU A 424 8.43 -11.03 -14.38
CA LEU A 424 7.51 -9.97 -14.76
C LEU A 424 7.91 -8.69 -14.04
N ALA A 425 7.72 -7.55 -14.70
CA ALA A 425 7.87 -6.22 -14.13
C ALA A 425 6.52 -5.51 -14.21
N LEU A 426 5.98 -5.18 -13.05
CA LEU A 426 4.60 -4.73 -12.86
C LEU A 426 4.60 -3.23 -12.54
N PRO A 427 4.26 -2.34 -13.49
CA PRO A 427 4.11 -0.91 -13.22
C PRO A 427 3.04 -0.67 -12.16
N HIS A 428 3.33 0.22 -11.23
CA HIS A 428 2.39 0.61 -10.18
C HIS A 428 2.49 2.12 -9.91
N HIS A 429 1.53 2.68 -9.17
CA HIS A 429 1.46 4.11 -8.86
C HIS A 429 1.49 5.01 -10.10
N THR A 430 0.98 4.53 -11.22
CA THR A 430 1.22 5.13 -12.54
C THR A 430 0.79 6.59 -12.65
N VAL A 431 -0.17 7.05 -11.81
CA VAL A 431 -0.66 8.44 -11.76
C VAL A 431 -0.34 9.15 -10.43
N VAL A 432 0.67 8.69 -9.69
CA VAL A 432 1.14 9.35 -8.47
C VAL A 432 2.26 10.33 -8.82
N GLU A 433 2.17 11.60 -8.43
CA GLU A 433 2.99 12.73 -8.90
C GLU A 433 4.50 12.43 -8.97
N ARG A 434 5.08 11.83 -7.95
CA ARG A 434 6.53 11.59 -7.89
C ARG A 434 6.98 10.26 -8.49
N PHE A 435 6.01 9.45 -8.96
CA PHE A 435 6.25 8.07 -9.37
C PHE A 435 5.56 7.76 -10.70
N MET A 436 5.15 8.80 -11.42
CA MET A 436 4.41 8.67 -12.68
C MET A 436 5.11 7.74 -13.65
N GLN A 437 4.32 6.85 -14.24
CA GLN A 437 4.83 5.91 -15.22
C GLN A 437 5.15 6.61 -16.54
N ASP A 438 6.37 6.46 -16.99
CA ASP A 438 6.76 6.78 -18.36
C ASP A 438 6.63 5.54 -19.26
N TRP A 439 5.54 5.48 -20.02
CA TRP A 439 5.24 4.35 -20.89
C TRP A 439 6.16 4.24 -22.10
N SER A 440 7.03 5.22 -22.36
CA SER A 440 8.04 5.16 -23.43
C SER A 440 9.07 4.05 -23.20
N TYR A 441 9.21 3.60 -21.94
CA TYR A 441 10.08 2.50 -21.55
C TYR A 441 9.40 1.12 -21.58
N TYR A 442 8.15 1.03 -22.06
CA TYR A 442 7.41 -0.23 -22.08
C TYR A 442 8.17 -1.36 -22.77
N ASN A 443 8.31 -2.49 -22.08
CA ASN A 443 8.89 -3.71 -22.61
C ASN A 443 7.85 -4.85 -22.61
N PRO A 444 7.30 -5.24 -23.77
CA PRO A 444 6.24 -6.27 -23.85
C PRO A 444 6.69 -7.66 -23.40
N ARG A 445 7.99 -7.90 -23.22
CA ARG A 445 8.49 -9.16 -22.68
C ARG A 445 8.17 -9.29 -21.20
N TYR A 446 8.37 -8.24 -20.42
CA TYR A 446 8.27 -8.23 -18.97
C TYR A 446 7.00 -7.57 -18.44
N VAL A 447 6.51 -6.54 -19.13
CA VAL A 447 5.36 -5.74 -18.69
C VAL A 447 4.08 -6.27 -19.33
N LYS A 448 3.32 -7.09 -18.59
CA LYS A 448 2.08 -7.74 -19.03
C LYS A 448 0.85 -7.21 -18.33
N ILE A 449 1.01 -6.73 -17.09
CA ILE A 449 -0.06 -6.26 -16.22
C ILE A 449 0.38 -4.99 -15.52
N ALA A 450 -0.58 -4.11 -15.17
CA ALA A 450 -0.33 -2.85 -14.46
C ALA A 450 -1.30 -2.70 -13.28
N GLU A 451 -0.85 -2.08 -12.19
CA GLU A 451 -1.65 -1.87 -10.99
C GLU A 451 -2.76 -0.85 -11.25
N VAL A 452 -4.00 -1.32 -11.24
CA VAL A 452 -5.17 -0.46 -11.45
C VAL A 452 -5.58 0.26 -10.18
N THR A 453 -5.36 -0.33 -9.01
CA THR A 453 -5.72 0.24 -7.71
C THR A 453 -4.89 -0.33 -6.58
N SER A 454 -4.63 0.49 -5.57
CA SER A 454 -3.95 0.14 -4.32
C SER A 454 -4.30 1.14 -3.22
N THR A 455 -3.57 1.13 -2.10
CA THR A 455 -3.71 2.15 -1.04
C THR A 455 -3.39 3.57 -1.50
N HIS A 456 -2.76 3.74 -2.66
CA HIS A 456 -2.48 5.04 -3.28
C HIS A 456 -3.61 5.56 -4.18
N GLY A 457 -4.66 4.78 -4.40
CA GLY A 457 -5.79 5.15 -5.24
C GLY A 457 -5.85 4.39 -6.55
N ASP A 458 -6.57 4.95 -7.53
CA ASP A 458 -6.82 4.32 -8.82
C ASP A 458 -5.91 4.88 -9.91
N ASN A 459 -5.38 3.99 -10.74
CA ASN A 459 -4.48 4.29 -11.85
C ASN A 459 -5.12 4.10 -13.24
N LEU A 460 -6.43 3.73 -13.30
CA LEU A 460 -7.08 3.46 -14.58
C LEU A 460 -7.19 4.71 -15.46
N TYR A 461 -7.53 5.85 -14.84
CA TYR A 461 -7.66 7.15 -15.50
C TYR A 461 -6.77 8.18 -14.85
N GLU A 462 -6.46 9.26 -15.59
CA GLU A 462 -5.77 10.41 -15.03
C GLU A 462 -6.59 11.04 -13.89
N PRO A 463 -5.97 11.55 -12.83
CA PRO A 463 -6.66 12.24 -11.75
C PRO A 463 -7.47 13.43 -12.29
N GLY A 464 -8.72 13.53 -11.85
CA GLY A 464 -9.67 14.53 -12.34
C GLY A 464 -10.42 14.16 -13.61
N HIS A 465 -10.12 13.02 -14.22
CA HIS A 465 -10.95 12.46 -15.29
C HIS A 465 -12.35 12.11 -14.75
N PRO A 466 -13.45 12.38 -15.47
CA PRO A 466 -14.82 12.11 -14.98
C PRO A 466 -15.07 10.64 -14.58
N LEU A 467 -14.32 9.70 -15.15
CA LEU A 467 -14.41 8.28 -14.85
C LEU A 467 -13.38 7.80 -13.81
N SER A 468 -12.51 8.69 -13.31
CA SER A 468 -11.62 8.37 -12.18
C SER A 468 -12.46 8.25 -10.91
N TYR A 469 -12.30 7.15 -10.17
CA TYR A 469 -13.13 6.87 -9.00
C TYR A 469 -12.57 7.43 -7.70
N ARG A 470 -11.39 6.97 -7.32
CA ARG A 470 -10.77 7.33 -6.03
C ARG A 470 -9.75 8.46 -6.14
N GLY A 471 -9.29 8.73 -7.36
CA GLY A 471 -8.14 9.61 -7.58
C GLY A 471 -6.84 9.01 -7.06
N SER A 472 -5.85 9.84 -6.81
CA SER A 472 -4.52 9.47 -6.31
C SER A 472 -4.23 10.16 -4.98
N THR A 473 -3.48 9.49 -4.10
CA THR A 473 -3.00 10.08 -2.82
C THR A 473 -2.17 11.34 -3.07
N PHE A 474 -1.37 11.35 -4.13
CA PHE A 474 -0.57 12.49 -4.59
C PHE A 474 -0.87 12.69 -6.08
N PRO A 475 -1.94 13.44 -6.43
CA PRO A 475 -2.28 13.64 -7.82
C PRO A 475 -1.23 14.50 -8.52
N PRO A 476 -0.86 14.18 -9.76
CA PRO A 476 0.02 15.04 -10.55
C PRO A 476 -0.64 16.39 -10.84
N PRO A 477 0.13 17.38 -11.31
CA PRO A 477 -0.42 18.67 -11.69
C PRO A 477 -1.61 18.54 -12.65
N PRO A 478 -2.63 19.42 -12.53
CA PRO A 478 -3.78 19.37 -13.41
C PRO A 478 -3.38 19.47 -14.89
N GLY A 479 -3.90 18.58 -15.71
CA GLY A 479 -3.61 18.53 -17.15
C GLY A 479 -2.48 17.55 -17.53
N THR A 480 -1.79 16.94 -16.56
CA THR A 480 -0.85 15.82 -16.83
C THR A 480 -1.60 14.70 -17.54
N ARG A 481 -1.00 14.15 -18.58
CA ARG A 481 -1.57 13.07 -19.40
C ARG A 481 -0.55 11.98 -19.65
N GLY A 482 -1.03 10.83 -20.14
CA GLY A 482 -0.20 9.75 -20.65
C GLY A 482 0.52 8.92 -19.59
N CYS A 483 0.17 9.04 -18.30
CA CYS A 483 0.68 8.16 -17.24
C CYS A 483 -0.35 7.11 -16.80
N SER A 484 -1.63 7.31 -17.05
CA SER A 484 -2.67 6.33 -16.68
C SER A 484 -2.61 5.05 -17.52
N ILE A 485 -3.26 4.01 -17.00
CA ILE A 485 -3.39 2.73 -17.74
C ILE A 485 -4.23 2.92 -19.00
N THR A 486 -5.30 3.72 -18.94
CA THR A 486 -6.10 4.04 -20.14
C THR A 486 -5.25 4.73 -21.21
N GLY A 487 -4.40 5.68 -20.83
CA GLY A 487 -3.43 6.29 -21.74
C GLY A 487 -2.51 5.26 -22.42
N ALA A 488 -1.95 4.34 -21.63
CA ALA A 488 -1.12 3.23 -22.15
C ALA A 488 -1.87 2.36 -23.15
N LEU A 489 -3.11 1.97 -22.84
CA LEU A 489 -3.95 1.16 -23.72
C LEU A 489 -4.29 1.90 -25.01
N GLN A 490 -4.54 3.21 -24.96
CA GLN A 490 -4.78 4.06 -26.14
C GLN A 490 -3.54 4.18 -27.04
N MET A 491 -2.34 4.09 -26.46
CA MET A 491 -1.06 3.99 -27.18
C MET A 491 -0.85 2.63 -27.84
N GLY A 492 -1.72 1.64 -27.56
CA GLY A 492 -1.62 0.28 -28.11
C GLY A 492 -0.81 -0.70 -27.24
N LEU A 493 -0.43 -0.30 -26.02
CA LEU A 493 0.27 -1.20 -25.10
C LEU A 493 -0.67 -2.29 -24.58
N GLN A 494 -0.22 -3.53 -24.63
CA GLN A 494 -1.06 -4.68 -24.27
C GLN A 494 -0.88 -5.04 -22.79
N LEU A 495 -1.62 -4.36 -21.92
CA LEU A 495 -1.62 -4.55 -20.48
C LEU A 495 -2.93 -5.16 -20.02
N SER A 496 -2.92 -5.92 -18.91
CA SER A 496 -4.11 -6.26 -18.13
C SER A 496 -4.00 -5.64 -16.74
N LEU A 497 -5.01 -5.85 -15.89
CA LEU A 497 -5.22 -5.08 -14.66
C LEU A 497 -5.02 -5.97 -13.44
N TYR A 498 -4.10 -5.59 -12.55
CA TYR A 498 -3.96 -6.20 -11.24
C TYR A 498 -4.16 -5.17 -10.13
N ALA A 499 -4.39 -5.62 -8.91
CA ALA A 499 -4.42 -4.79 -7.71
C ALA A 499 -3.56 -5.39 -6.61
N SER A 500 -3.11 -4.54 -5.71
CA SER A 500 -2.31 -4.93 -4.56
C SER A 500 -2.63 -4.07 -3.35
N SER A 501 -2.22 -4.50 -2.16
CA SER A 501 -2.41 -3.69 -0.97
C SER A 501 -1.37 -2.57 -0.85
N VAL A 502 -0.16 -2.76 -1.36
CA VAL A 502 0.98 -1.89 -1.06
C VAL A 502 1.13 -1.70 0.45
N SER A 503 0.86 -2.78 1.20
CA SER A 503 0.90 -2.75 2.65
C SER A 503 2.33 -2.48 3.14
N HIS A 504 2.44 -1.50 4.03
CA HIS A 504 3.67 -1.20 4.76
C HIS A 504 3.51 -1.46 6.25
N ASP A 505 2.36 -1.89 6.69
CA ASP A 505 2.02 -2.05 8.10
C ASP A 505 2.10 -3.50 8.61
N GLY A 506 2.50 -4.43 7.73
CA GLY A 506 2.64 -5.84 8.06
C GLY A 506 1.34 -6.66 7.91
N HIS A 507 0.33 -6.10 7.23
CA HIS A 507 -0.96 -6.75 6.99
C HIS A 507 -1.20 -6.96 5.48
N PRO A 508 -0.44 -7.87 4.82
CA PRO A 508 -0.63 -8.15 3.41
C PRO A 508 -2.07 -8.58 3.10
N GLY A 509 -2.61 -8.07 1.99
CA GLY A 509 -3.99 -8.34 1.57
C GLY A 509 -5.06 -7.59 2.35
N HIS A 510 -4.69 -6.89 3.42
CA HIS A 510 -5.60 -6.12 4.26
C HIS A 510 -4.85 -4.98 4.97
N ASP A 511 -4.36 -4.00 4.22
CA ASP A 511 -3.70 -2.81 4.78
C ASP A 511 -4.67 -2.02 5.66
N LEU A 512 -4.27 -1.71 6.89
CA LEU A 512 -5.11 -1.04 7.88
C LEU A 512 -4.92 0.48 7.93
N ALA A 513 -4.02 1.04 7.12
CA ALA A 513 -3.70 2.47 7.17
C ALA A 513 -4.92 3.36 6.90
N HIS A 514 -5.83 2.93 6.01
CA HIS A 514 -7.06 3.64 5.66
C HIS A 514 -8.07 3.76 6.82
N THR A 515 -7.96 2.91 7.84
CA THR A 515 -8.88 2.92 9.00
C THR A 515 -8.56 4.03 10.00
N GLY A 516 -7.45 4.73 9.82
CA GLY A 516 -6.89 5.61 10.83
C GLY A 516 -6.24 4.86 12.00
N ALA A 517 -6.20 3.54 11.94
CA ALA A 517 -5.32 2.73 12.77
C ALA A 517 -3.87 3.08 12.39
N TRP A 518 -3.12 3.50 13.38
CA TRP A 518 -1.92 4.27 13.15
C TRP A 518 -0.75 3.38 12.75
N VAL A 519 -0.18 3.66 11.59
CA VAL A 519 0.98 2.92 11.04
C VAL A 519 2.16 2.91 12.02
N GLY A 520 2.41 4.01 12.72
CA GLY A 520 3.46 4.09 13.74
C GLY A 520 3.24 3.17 14.94
N HIS A 521 1.99 2.86 15.29
CA HIS A 521 1.67 1.89 16.33
C HIS A 521 2.01 0.46 15.90
N GLN A 522 1.82 0.15 14.65
CA GLN A 522 2.10 -1.16 14.08
C GLN A 522 3.58 -1.38 13.75
N ARG A 523 4.41 -0.34 13.82
CA ARG A 523 5.85 -0.36 13.53
C ARG A 523 6.71 0.01 14.73
N PRO A 524 6.65 -0.70 15.86
CA PRO A 524 7.37 -0.30 17.07
C PRO A 524 8.90 -0.29 16.92
N PHE A 525 9.45 -0.92 15.88
CA PHE A 525 10.88 -1.10 15.67
C PHE A 525 11.41 -0.49 14.37
N THR A 526 10.58 0.13 13.55
CA THR A 526 11.06 0.83 12.36
C THR A 526 11.33 2.29 12.67
N PHE A 527 12.53 2.75 12.35
CA PHE A 527 12.91 4.16 12.46
C PHE A 527 12.28 5.01 11.36
N TRP A 528 11.82 4.39 10.31
CA TRP A 528 11.13 4.99 9.17
C TRP A 528 9.66 5.11 9.50
N TRP A 529 9.23 6.31 9.66
CA TRP A 529 7.89 6.61 10.04
C TRP A 529 7.21 7.41 8.94
N THR A 530 6.47 6.71 8.11
CA THR A 530 5.69 7.34 7.08
C THR A 530 4.26 7.50 7.58
N ARG A 531 3.88 8.71 7.92
CA ARG A 531 2.49 9.11 8.00
C ARG A 531 2.01 9.29 6.55
N PHE A 532 2.00 8.25 5.78
CA PHE A 532 1.26 8.28 4.54
C PHE A 532 -0.21 8.25 4.91
N ASP A 533 -0.93 9.29 4.56
CA ASP A 533 -2.37 9.25 4.50
C ASP A 533 -2.68 8.32 3.32
N LYS A 534 -2.85 7.05 3.62
CA LYS A 534 -3.36 6.07 2.68
C LYS A 534 -4.85 5.97 2.92
N PRO A 535 -5.67 6.80 2.26
CA PRO A 535 -7.11 6.89 2.54
C PRO A 535 -7.88 5.74 1.93
N PHE A 536 -7.22 4.92 1.09
CA PHE A 536 -7.87 3.83 0.37
C PHE A 536 -7.45 2.49 0.96
N PRO A 537 -8.36 1.51 1.03
CA PRO A 537 -7.98 0.13 1.34
C PRO A 537 -7.12 -0.43 0.22
N GLY A 538 -6.24 -1.36 0.55
CA GLY A 538 -5.46 -2.08 -0.43
C GLY A 538 -6.30 -3.06 -1.23
N GLY A 539 -5.89 -3.33 -2.47
CA GLY A 539 -6.57 -4.24 -3.37
C GLY A 539 -6.02 -5.67 -3.35
N LEU A 540 -6.74 -6.55 -4.02
CA LEU A 540 -6.36 -7.95 -4.27
C LEU A 540 -6.41 -8.28 -5.75
N THR A 541 -5.58 -9.22 -6.15
CA THR A 541 -5.60 -9.84 -7.48
C THR A 541 -6.18 -11.24 -7.42
N ALA A 542 -7.20 -11.50 -8.25
CA ALA A 542 -7.69 -12.84 -8.53
C ALA A 542 -7.06 -13.37 -9.82
N VAL A 543 -6.62 -14.63 -9.80
CA VAL A 543 -6.12 -15.31 -11.00
C VAL A 543 -6.93 -16.56 -11.31
N TYR A 544 -7.12 -16.85 -12.61
CA TYR A 544 -7.68 -18.12 -13.08
C TYR A 544 -6.52 -19.06 -13.40
N ALA A 545 -6.35 -20.12 -12.61
CA ALA A 545 -5.25 -21.06 -12.78
C ALA A 545 -5.71 -22.52 -12.59
N ALA A 546 -5.01 -23.45 -13.24
CA ALA A 546 -5.31 -24.87 -13.15
C ALA A 546 -4.87 -25.50 -11.81
N GLY A 547 -3.94 -24.85 -11.11
CA GLY A 547 -3.42 -25.32 -9.82
C GLY A 547 -2.70 -24.23 -9.06
N LEU A 548 -2.33 -24.55 -7.83
CA LEU A 548 -1.70 -23.64 -6.89
C LEU A 548 -0.20 -23.96 -6.76
N SER A 549 0.57 -23.54 -7.76
CA SER A 549 2.04 -23.60 -7.74
C SER A 549 2.62 -22.29 -8.28
N ARG A 550 3.91 -22.00 -7.99
CA ARG A 550 4.60 -20.83 -8.54
C ARG A 550 4.43 -20.73 -10.04
N ARG A 551 4.65 -21.86 -10.74
CA ARG A 551 4.58 -21.92 -12.20
C ARG A 551 3.18 -21.58 -12.72
N GLU A 552 2.12 -22.10 -12.10
CA GLU A 552 0.74 -21.91 -12.55
C GLU A 552 0.23 -20.51 -12.23
N ILE A 553 0.50 -20.01 -11.02
CA ILE A 553 0.16 -18.63 -10.63
C ILE A 553 0.90 -17.62 -11.51
N PHE A 554 2.23 -17.80 -11.67
CA PHE A 554 3.02 -16.93 -12.54
C PHE A 554 2.53 -16.98 -14.01
N SER A 555 2.20 -18.17 -14.52
CA SER A 555 1.65 -18.32 -15.87
C SER A 555 0.29 -17.64 -16.03
N ALA A 556 -0.55 -17.64 -14.98
CA ALA A 556 -1.82 -16.93 -15.03
C ALA A 556 -1.61 -15.40 -15.12
N LEU A 557 -0.68 -14.86 -14.33
CA LEU A 557 -0.30 -13.44 -14.37
C LEU A 557 0.31 -13.06 -15.72
N GLU A 558 1.28 -13.84 -16.21
CA GLU A 558 1.95 -13.64 -17.50
C GLU A 558 0.97 -13.68 -18.68
N ASN A 559 0.01 -14.62 -18.65
CA ASN A 559 -1.03 -14.78 -19.67
C ASN A 559 -2.27 -13.91 -19.43
N ARG A 560 -2.22 -12.95 -18.51
CA ARG A 560 -3.30 -11.99 -18.29
C ARG A 560 -4.64 -12.62 -17.92
N ARG A 561 -4.62 -13.78 -17.23
CA ARG A 561 -5.80 -14.50 -16.75
C ARG A 561 -6.12 -14.08 -15.33
N LEU A 562 -6.60 -12.83 -15.17
CA LEU A 562 -6.77 -12.20 -13.85
C LEU A 562 -7.82 -11.10 -13.89
N TYR A 563 -8.22 -10.68 -12.69
CA TYR A 563 -8.95 -9.46 -12.45
C TYR A 563 -8.55 -8.87 -11.09
N ALA A 564 -8.88 -7.59 -10.90
CA ALA A 564 -8.48 -6.78 -9.74
C ALA A 564 -9.68 -6.37 -8.90
N VAL A 565 -9.48 -6.24 -7.59
CA VAL A 565 -10.48 -5.71 -6.64
C VAL A 565 -9.83 -4.67 -5.74
N SER A 566 -10.56 -3.63 -5.36
CA SER A 566 -10.04 -2.46 -4.65
C SER A 566 -10.06 -2.57 -3.13
N ASP A 567 -10.35 -3.73 -2.57
CA ASP A 567 -10.31 -4.04 -1.14
C ASP A 567 -10.06 -5.53 -0.91
N HIS A 568 -10.22 -6.02 0.31
CA HIS A 568 -10.07 -7.43 0.69
C HIS A 568 -11.20 -8.35 0.21
N GLY A 569 -12.22 -7.82 -0.48
CA GLY A 569 -13.35 -8.60 -0.97
C GLY A 569 -13.00 -9.51 -2.15
N ARG A 570 -13.83 -10.54 -2.35
CA ARG A 570 -13.58 -11.62 -3.34
C ARG A 570 -14.81 -11.95 -4.18
N PRO A 571 -15.38 -10.99 -4.93
CA PRO A 571 -16.47 -11.28 -5.86
C PRO A 571 -15.98 -12.22 -6.98
N LEU A 572 -16.87 -13.02 -7.56
CA LEU A 572 -16.58 -13.77 -8.78
C LEU A 572 -17.02 -12.96 -9.99
N ILE A 573 -16.12 -12.78 -10.94
CA ILE A 573 -16.38 -12.03 -12.17
C ILE A 573 -15.91 -12.83 -13.36
N PHE A 574 -16.81 -13.04 -14.33
CA PHE A 574 -16.50 -13.65 -15.62
C PHE A 574 -16.92 -12.68 -16.71
N PHE A 575 -16.01 -12.38 -17.62
CA PHE A 575 -16.24 -11.42 -18.70
C PHE A 575 -15.89 -12.06 -20.05
N THR A 576 -16.85 -12.01 -20.96
CA THR A 576 -16.65 -12.50 -22.33
C THR A 576 -17.23 -11.54 -23.36
N ILE A 577 -16.63 -11.56 -24.55
CA ILE A 577 -17.16 -10.94 -25.76
C ILE A 577 -17.26 -12.03 -26.84
N ASN A 578 -18.46 -12.30 -27.34
CA ASN A 578 -18.75 -13.39 -28.27
C ASN A 578 -18.12 -14.73 -27.82
N GLY A 579 -18.14 -15.00 -26.52
CA GLY A 579 -17.56 -16.19 -25.89
C GLY A 579 -16.05 -16.18 -25.67
N THR A 580 -15.33 -15.17 -26.19
CA THR A 580 -13.88 -14.99 -25.89
C THR A 580 -13.73 -14.39 -24.50
N SER A 581 -12.93 -15.02 -23.63
CA SER A 581 -12.62 -14.56 -22.26
C SER A 581 -11.25 -13.88 -22.17
N VAL A 582 -10.96 -13.27 -21.00
CA VAL A 582 -9.63 -12.73 -20.70
C VAL A 582 -8.57 -13.83 -20.69
N GLY A 583 -7.34 -13.52 -21.09
CA GLY A 583 -6.18 -14.41 -21.09
C GLY A 583 -5.51 -14.52 -22.48
N GLY A 584 -4.25 -14.91 -22.48
CA GLY A 584 -3.44 -14.99 -23.69
C GLY A 584 -3.28 -13.63 -24.39
N ASP A 585 -3.57 -13.55 -25.66
CA ASP A 585 -3.63 -12.29 -26.40
C ASP A 585 -4.92 -11.50 -26.13
N SER A 586 -5.91 -12.15 -25.48
CA SER A 586 -7.24 -11.58 -25.16
C SER A 586 -7.88 -10.86 -26.34
N THR A 587 -7.69 -11.39 -27.57
CA THR A 587 -8.11 -10.73 -28.81
C THR A 587 -9.20 -11.53 -29.51
N LEU A 588 -10.37 -10.91 -29.66
CA LEU A 588 -11.47 -11.38 -30.49
C LEU A 588 -11.28 -10.87 -31.93
N ARG A 589 -11.29 -11.79 -32.92
CA ARG A 589 -11.31 -11.45 -34.35
C ARG A 589 -12.73 -11.50 -34.87
N VAL A 590 -13.19 -10.38 -35.44
CA VAL A 590 -14.52 -10.24 -36.04
C VAL A 590 -14.42 -10.10 -37.56
N GLU A 591 -15.45 -10.56 -38.29
CA GLU A 591 -15.45 -10.56 -39.78
C GLU A 591 -15.46 -9.15 -40.40
N GLY A 592 -16.05 -8.18 -39.70
CA GLY A 592 -16.15 -6.80 -40.19
C GLY A 592 -16.29 -5.80 -39.07
N ARG A 593 -16.06 -4.52 -39.39
CA ARG A 593 -16.11 -3.44 -38.41
C ARG A 593 -17.45 -3.32 -37.67
N GLU A 594 -18.55 -3.60 -38.35
CA GLU A 594 -19.92 -3.51 -37.83
C GLU A 594 -20.42 -4.81 -37.18
N THR A 595 -19.58 -5.87 -37.11
CA THR A 595 -19.99 -7.12 -36.49
C THR A 595 -20.38 -6.89 -35.03
N PRO A 596 -21.58 -7.28 -34.58
CA PRO A 596 -22.02 -7.07 -33.20
C PRO A 596 -21.14 -7.82 -32.19
N ARG A 597 -20.84 -7.18 -31.08
CA ARG A 597 -20.10 -7.76 -29.94
C ARG A 597 -21.09 -8.02 -28.81
N GLN A 598 -21.37 -9.32 -28.59
CA GLN A 598 -22.20 -9.78 -27.48
C GLN A 598 -21.32 -9.81 -26.22
N ILE A 599 -21.49 -8.86 -25.34
CA ILE A 599 -20.77 -8.72 -24.08
C ILE A 599 -21.59 -9.41 -23.00
N GLU A 600 -20.99 -10.34 -22.28
CA GLU A 600 -21.59 -10.98 -21.11
C GLU A 600 -20.68 -10.84 -19.91
N VAL A 601 -21.26 -10.41 -18.78
CA VAL A 601 -20.62 -10.35 -17.47
C VAL A 601 -21.43 -11.17 -16.48
N ILE A 602 -20.85 -12.22 -15.93
CA ILE A 602 -21.41 -12.95 -14.80
C ILE A 602 -20.75 -12.42 -13.53
N LEU A 603 -21.55 -11.93 -12.61
CA LEU A 603 -21.11 -11.35 -11.35
C LEU A 603 -21.78 -12.10 -10.19
N ALA A 604 -20.98 -12.74 -9.32
CA ALA A 604 -21.42 -13.09 -7.97
C ALA A 604 -20.78 -12.09 -6.99
N GLN A 605 -21.62 -11.26 -6.37
CA GLN A 605 -21.17 -10.21 -5.47
C GLN A 605 -20.60 -10.81 -4.19
N ASP A 606 -19.60 -10.18 -3.60
CA ASP A 606 -19.10 -10.59 -2.29
C ASP A 606 -20.07 -10.14 -1.19
N GLY A 607 -20.55 -11.06 -0.38
CA GLY A 607 -21.42 -10.80 0.75
C GLY A 607 -20.69 -10.35 2.02
N ALA A 608 -19.35 -10.38 2.01
CA ALA A 608 -18.55 -9.85 3.09
C ALA A 608 -18.59 -8.31 3.12
N LEU A 609 -18.27 -7.75 4.27
CA LEU A 609 -18.21 -6.31 4.46
C LEU A 609 -17.11 -5.70 3.60
N THR A 610 -17.33 -4.47 3.16
CA THR A 610 -16.34 -3.69 2.41
C THR A 610 -15.57 -2.74 3.32
N ALA A 611 -14.32 -2.51 3.00
CA ALA A 611 -13.50 -1.52 3.69
C ALA A 611 -13.87 -0.07 3.26
N PRO A 612 -13.82 0.91 4.17
CA PRO A 612 -13.57 0.77 5.60
C PRO A 612 -14.79 0.24 6.36
N VAL A 613 -14.56 -0.73 7.24
CA VAL A 613 -15.63 -1.34 8.06
C VAL A 613 -15.81 -0.51 9.33
N THR A 614 -16.59 0.55 9.27
CA THR A 614 -16.88 1.39 10.44
C THR A 614 -18.08 0.89 11.24
N GLU A 615 -19.02 0.24 10.59
CA GLU A 615 -20.26 -0.26 11.17
C GLU A 615 -20.79 -1.45 10.36
N PHE A 616 -21.59 -2.28 11.03
CA PHE A 616 -22.27 -3.37 10.37
C PHE A 616 -23.31 -2.85 9.39
N ARG A 617 -23.31 -3.38 8.16
CA ARG A 617 -24.35 -3.19 7.16
C ARG A 617 -24.77 -4.54 6.58
N GLN A 618 -26.05 -4.74 6.38
CA GLN A 618 -26.51 -5.89 5.58
C GLN A 618 -26.08 -5.69 4.13
N PRO A 619 -25.61 -6.73 3.44
CA PRO A 619 -25.41 -6.67 2.01
C PRO A 619 -26.71 -6.28 1.31
N ASP A 620 -26.68 -5.24 0.52
CA ASP A 620 -27.83 -4.78 -0.28
C ASP A 620 -27.84 -5.40 -1.68
N TRP A 621 -26.74 -6.07 -2.05
CA TRP A 621 -26.53 -6.74 -3.33
C TRP A 621 -26.67 -5.81 -4.54
N LYS A 622 -26.39 -4.52 -4.34
CA LYS A 622 -26.46 -3.53 -5.40
C LYS A 622 -25.09 -3.21 -5.94
N ALA A 623 -25.00 -3.28 -7.25
CA ALA A 623 -23.81 -2.90 -7.98
C ALA A 623 -24.19 -2.33 -9.35
N THR A 624 -23.25 -1.66 -9.98
CA THR A 624 -23.33 -1.23 -11.38
C THR A 624 -22.20 -1.90 -12.15
N VAL A 625 -22.55 -2.58 -13.23
CA VAL A 625 -21.59 -3.09 -14.20
C VAL A 625 -21.40 -2.05 -15.28
N GLU A 626 -20.22 -1.46 -15.35
CA GLU A 626 -19.83 -0.47 -16.34
C GLU A 626 -18.95 -1.14 -17.40
N ILE A 627 -19.31 -0.93 -18.66
CA ILE A 627 -18.55 -1.41 -19.81
C ILE A 627 -17.86 -0.19 -20.42
N HIS A 628 -16.54 -0.20 -20.43
CA HIS A 628 -15.72 0.85 -21.03
C HIS A 628 -15.15 0.36 -22.36
N LYS A 629 -15.26 1.17 -23.40
CA LYS A 629 -14.65 0.93 -24.72
C LYS A 629 -13.67 2.05 -25.02
N ASN A 630 -12.44 1.72 -25.33
CA ASN A 630 -11.41 2.68 -25.72
C ASN A 630 -11.20 3.83 -24.70
N GLY A 631 -11.42 3.54 -23.41
CA GLY A 631 -11.32 4.54 -22.34
C GLY A 631 -12.57 5.39 -22.11
N THR A 632 -13.69 5.14 -22.80
CA THR A 632 -14.96 5.83 -22.59
C THR A 632 -16.04 4.88 -22.07
N LEU A 633 -16.95 5.40 -21.26
CA LEU A 633 -18.08 4.62 -20.75
C LEU A 633 -19.06 4.34 -21.90
N LEU A 634 -19.23 3.05 -22.24
CA LEU A 634 -20.12 2.57 -23.28
C LEU A 634 -21.51 2.23 -22.72
N ALA A 635 -21.57 1.57 -21.56
CA ALA A 635 -22.81 1.18 -20.91
C ALA A 635 -22.65 1.13 -19.38
N SER A 636 -23.76 1.36 -18.68
CA SER A 636 -23.87 1.27 -17.22
C SER A 636 -25.13 0.50 -16.87
N LEU A 637 -24.98 -0.70 -16.28
CA LEU A 637 -26.03 -1.69 -16.12
C LEU A 637 -26.18 -2.03 -14.62
N PRO A 638 -27.34 -1.71 -14.01
CA PRO A 638 -27.56 -1.98 -12.59
C PRO A 638 -27.76 -3.45 -12.30
N VAL A 639 -27.28 -3.89 -11.15
CA VAL A 639 -27.45 -5.24 -10.58
C VAL A 639 -27.97 -5.09 -9.16
N ASP A 640 -28.97 -5.88 -8.79
CA ASP A 640 -29.62 -5.89 -7.48
C ASP A 640 -29.76 -7.30 -6.87
N LYS A 641 -28.87 -8.21 -7.26
CA LYS A 641 -28.91 -9.64 -6.88
C LYS A 641 -27.52 -10.13 -6.50
N PRO A 642 -27.42 -11.11 -5.59
CA PRO A 642 -26.15 -11.74 -5.24
C PRO A 642 -25.42 -12.33 -6.45
N LEU A 643 -26.17 -12.94 -7.38
CA LEU A 643 -25.65 -13.51 -8.62
C LEU A 643 -26.46 -12.99 -9.80
N ALA A 644 -25.77 -12.41 -10.79
CA ALA A 644 -26.39 -11.86 -12.00
C ALA A 644 -25.56 -12.21 -13.24
N ALA A 645 -26.26 -12.43 -14.37
CA ALA A 645 -25.68 -12.40 -15.71
C ALA A 645 -26.17 -11.14 -16.42
N VAL A 646 -25.25 -10.26 -16.75
CA VAL A 646 -25.53 -8.97 -17.41
C VAL A 646 -25.07 -9.09 -18.87
N ARG A 647 -25.95 -8.68 -19.79
CA ARG A 647 -25.67 -8.77 -21.24
C ARG A 647 -25.84 -7.41 -21.89
N PHE A 648 -24.94 -7.09 -22.79
CA PHE A 648 -25.00 -5.87 -23.61
C PHE A 648 -24.47 -6.18 -25.03
N THR A 649 -25.06 -5.55 -26.02
CA THR A 649 -24.61 -5.68 -27.42
C THR A 649 -24.05 -4.36 -27.91
N ASP A 650 -22.75 -4.31 -28.20
CA ASP A 650 -22.14 -3.18 -28.88
C ASP A 650 -22.27 -3.37 -30.40
N THR A 651 -23.00 -2.45 -31.05
CA THR A 651 -23.20 -2.41 -32.51
C THR A 651 -22.42 -1.29 -33.17
N GLY A 652 -21.68 -0.48 -32.43
CA GLY A 652 -20.82 0.57 -33.00
C GLY A 652 -19.62 -0.02 -33.77
N PRO A 653 -18.96 0.71 -34.67
CA PRO A 653 -17.83 0.18 -35.43
C PRO A 653 -16.60 -0.10 -34.56
N VAL A 654 -15.77 -1.06 -35.03
CA VAL A 654 -14.39 -1.23 -34.52
C VAL A 654 -13.53 -0.15 -35.17
N THR A 655 -12.96 0.73 -34.36
CA THR A 655 -12.22 1.92 -34.83
C THR A 655 -10.76 1.94 -34.38
N GLY A 656 -10.48 1.37 -33.21
CA GLY A 656 -9.21 1.57 -32.51
C GLY A 656 -9.03 2.98 -31.95
N THR A 657 -7.87 3.23 -31.36
CA THR A 657 -7.46 4.54 -30.83
C THR A 657 -6.07 4.91 -31.32
N SER A 658 -5.76 6.21 -31.21
CA SER A 658 -4.42 6.77 -31.41
C SER A 658 -4.17 7.77 -30.28
N TYR A 659 -2.97 7.76 -29.72
CA TYR A 659 -2.58 8.77 -28.73
C TYR A 659 -2.19 10.09 -29.43
N GLY A 660 -1.69 10.03 -30.66
CA GLY A 660 -1.45 11.14 -31.56
C GLY A 660 -0.44 12.20 -31.10
N ARG A 661 -0.04 13.05 -32.04
CA ARG A 661 0.90 14.16 -31.79
C ARG A 661 0.32 15.22 -30.85
N GLU A 662 -0.98 15.41 -30.86
CA GLU A 662 -1.71 16.41 -30.07
C GLU A 662 -1.63 16.12 -28.55
N ASN A 663 -1.33 14.88 -28.17
CA ASN A 663 -1.14 14.47 -26.78
C ASN A 663 0.33 14.42 -26.36
N CYS A 664 1.27 14.49 -27.33
CA CYS A 664 2.71 14.45 -27.06
C CYS A 664 3.29 15.85 -26.87
N VAL A 665 4.36 15.94 -26.11
CA VAL A 665 5.16 17.17 -25.92
C VAL A 665 6.32 17.16 -26.89
N TYR A 666 6.49 18.26 -27.68
CA TYR A 666 7.64 18.42 -28.55
C TYR A 666 8.66 19.34 -27.88
N ARG A 667 9.87 18.84 -27.65
CA ARG A 667 11.00 19.59 -27.11
C ARG A 667 12.32 19.05 -27.66
N GLU A 668 13.31 19.93 -27.85
CA GLU A 668 14.67 19.56 -28.26
C GLU A 668 14.75 18.72 -29.54
N GLY A 669 13.77 18.88 -30.45
CA GLY A 669 13.76 18.17 -31.73
C GLY A 669 13.12 16.78 -31.69
N ALA A 670 12.55 16.34 -30.55
CA ALA A 670 11.91 15.05 -30.36
C ALA A 670 10.53 15.17 -29.71
N TYR A 671 9.70 14.12 -29.83
CA TYR A 671 8.43 14.00 -29.14
C TYR A 671 8.58 13.11 -27.89
N TYR A 672 7.83 13.46 -26.83
CA TYR A 672 7.76 12.76 -25.57
C TYR A 672 6.29 12.52 -25.21
N ILE A 673 5.98 11.47 -24.47
CA ILE A 673 4.59 11.13 -24.09
C ILE A 673 3.96 12.28 -23.28
N ASN A 674 4.73 12.90 -22.38
CA ASN A 674 4.32 14.05 -21.58
C ASN A 674 5.53 14.91 -21.19
N GLU A 675 5.34 15.95 -20.40
CA GLU A 675 6.39 16.88 -19.97
C GLU A 675 7.44 16.23 -19.02
N TYR A 676 7.13 15.12 -18.41
CA TYR A 676 7.99 14.40 -17.45
C TYR A 676 8.80 13.27 -18.10
N SER A 677 8.35 12.80 -19.29
CA SER A 677 9.06 11.74 -20.02
C SER A 677 10.45 12.20 -20.45
N ASP A 678 11.45 11.34 -20.30
CA ASP A 678 12.83 11.60 -20.71
C ASP A 678 13.31 10.72 -21.90
N ASN A 679 12.49 9.74 -22.30
CA ASN A 679 12.74 8.90 -23.46
C ASN A 679 11.87 9.32 -24.65
N PRO A 680 12.44 9.66 -25.82
CA PRO A 680 11.68 10.13 -26.96
C PRO A 680 10.86 9.02 -27.62
N VAL A 681 9.72 9.40 -28.21
CA VAL A 681 8.80 8.49 -28.90
C VAL A 681 8.49 8.96 -30.32
N ASP A 682 8.06 8.01 -31.16
CA ASP A 682 7.41 8.33 -32.43
C ASP A 682 5.87 8.37 -32.22
N PRO A 683 5.24 9.54 -32.27
CA PRO A 683 3.77 9.63 -32.09
C PRO A 683 2.97 8.83 -33.11
N ALA A 684 3.56 8.54 -34.28
CA ALA A 684 2.89 7.75 -35.32
C ALA A 684 2.79 6.26 -34.94
N ALA A 685 3.62 5.79 -34.01
CA ALA A 685 3.60 4.42 -33.48
C ALA A 685 2.64 4.25 -32.29
N LEU A 686 2.13 5.33 -31.70
CA LEU A 686 1.29 5.31 -30.49
C LEU A 686 -0.19 5.12 -30.86
N HIS A 687 -0.57 3.91 -31.25
CA HIS A 687 -1.94 3.58 -31.63
C HIS A 687 -2.25 2.10 -31.42
N THR A 688 -3.52 1.74 -31.37
CA THR A 688 -3.97 0.36 -31.15
C THR A 688 -3.96 -0.52 -32.42
N GLY A 689 -3.51 0.00 -33.57
CA GLY A 689 -3.53 -0.73 -34.83
C GLY A 689 -4.94 -1.05 -35.36
N GLY A 690 -5.93 -0.22 -34.99
CA GLY A 690 -7.33 -0.44 -35.36
C GLY A 690 -8.10 -1.41 -34.44
N LYS A 691 -7.51 -1.83 -33.32
CA LYS A 691 -8.17 -2.65 -32.31
C LYS A 691 -8.91 -1.78 -31.30
N ASP A 692 -10.12 -2.20 -30.95
CA ASP A 692 -10.81 -1.66 -29.77
C ASP A 692 -10.43 -2.47 -28.52
N PHE A 693 -10.40 -1.82 -27.36
CA PHE A 693 -10.24 -2.52 -26.08
C PHE A 693 -11.46 -2.27 -25.16
N TYR A 694 -11.84 -3.33 -24.44
CA TYR A 694 -12.98 -3.29 -23.53
C TYR A 694 -12.55 -3.69 -22.14
N ILE A 695 -12.92 -2.85 -21.17
CA ILE A 695 -12.73 -3.08 -19.73
C ILE A 695 -14.11 -3.11 -19.09
N VAL A 696 -14.30 -4.02 -18.16
CA VAL A 696 -15.45 -4.01 -17.26
C VAL A 696 -15.01 -3.53 -15.89
N ARG A 697 -15.73 -2.55 -15.35
CA ARG A 697 -15.64 -2.10 -13.97
C ARG A 697 -16.94 -2.41 -13.27
N VAL A 698 -16.87 -3.11 -12.13
CA VAL A 698 -18.02 -3.33 -11.24
C VAL A 698 -17.90 -2.37 -10.09
N VAL A 699 -18.93 -1.55 -9.88
CA VAL A 699 -19.02 -0.55 -8.80
C VAL A 699 -20.10 -1.00 -7.84
N SER A 700 -19.73 -1.46 -6.65
CA SER A 700 -20.68 -1.79 -5.60
C SER A 700 -21.14 -0.52 -4.87
N GLU A 701 -22.41 -0.47 -4.43
CA GLU A 701 -22.99 0.72 -3.76
C GLU A 701 -22.21 1.09 -2.47
N ASN A 702 -21.58 0.11 -1.84
CA ASN A 702 -20.75 0.29 -0.64
C ASN A 702 -19.30 0.71 -0.92
N GLY A 703 -18.94 0.99 -2.18
CA GLY A 703 -17.65 1.57 -2.56
C GLY A 703 -16.56 0.60 -3.01
N ARG A 704 -16.84 -0.72 -3.09
CA ARG A 704 -15.90 -1.68 -3.71
C ARG A 704 -15.89 -1.50 -5.22
N HIS A 705 -14.73 -1.55 -5.81
CA HIS A 705 -14.54 -1.60 -7.25
C HIS A 705 -13.82 -2.87 -7.65
N SER A 706 -14.22 -3.42 -8.78
CA SER A 706 -13.52 -4.54 -9.39
C SER A 706 -13.31 -4.25 -10.87
N TYR A 707 -12.18 -4.72 -11.43
CA TYR A 707 -11.76 -4.40 -12.78
C TYR A 707 -11.33 -5.68 -13.49
N ILE A 708 -11.88 -5.95 -14.66
CA ILE A 708 -11.49 -7.10 -15.49
C ILE A 708 -11.29 -6.67 -16.95
N GLY A 709 -10.28 -7.22 -17.59
CA GLY A 709 -9.89 -6.89 -18.95
C GLY A 709 -8.47 -6.33 -19.05
N PRO A 710 -8.13 -5.70 -20.20
CA PRO A 710 -8.99 -5.54 -21.37
C PRO A 710 -9.17 -6.83 -22.17
N LEU A 711 -10.31 -6.90 -22.88
CA LEU A 711 -10.47 -7.74 -24.06
C LEU A 711 -10.31 -6.86 -25.30
N TRP A 712 -9.50 -7.33 -26.24
CA TRP A 712 -9.25 -6.63 -27.49
C TRP A 712 -10.16 -7.16 -28.61
N VAL A 713 -10.60 -6.28 -29.50
CA VAL A 713 -11.38 -6.64 -30.70
C VAL A 713 -10.72 -6.05 -31.92
N GLU A 714 -10.42 -6.89 -32.90
CA GLU A 714 -9.87 -6.48 -34.19
C GLU A 714 -10.69 -7.09 -35.34
N VAL A 715 -10.68 -6.43 -36.50
CA VAL A 715 -11.25 -6.97 -37.71
C VAL A 715 -10.26 -7.98 -38.25
N ALA A 716 -10.75 -9.18 -38.62
CA ALA A 716 -9.93 -10.18 -39.25
C ALA A 716 -9.36 -9.63 -40.59
N PRO A 717 -8.09 -9.92 -40.93
CA PRO A 717 -7.43 -9.41 -42.11
C PRO A 717 -8.11 -9.88 -43.41
#